data_b33d187e4af33da1907cbaa8ac029e81
#
_entry.id   b33d187e4af33da1907cbaa8ac029e81
#
_cell.length_a   1.000
_cell.length_b   1.000
_cell.length_c   1.000
_cell.angle_alpha   90.00
_cell.angle_beta   90.00
_cell.angle_gamma   90.00
#
_symmetry.space_group_name_H-M   'P 1'
#
loop_
_entity.id
_entity.type
_entity.pdbx_description
1 polymer ?
#
loop_
_entity_poly.entity_id
_entity_poly.type
_entity_poly.pdbx_seq_one_letter_code
_entity_poly.pdbx_strand_id
1 'polypeptide(L)'
;MKKKLSLTLAAAMMLSSLGSVSYAESTASTARFTDYDQVNAAITVIPATDTQAELGYLDGVTPILEVDGLKFKDLNGNGQLDVYEDWRQEQDARVKDLYDQMTLEEKAGLFYHVNTCGNPQGVDFADSRYMFSTESTVPVENATFESKSMWYYINELKITSHLDNTNGTPAQQIVYHNAMQALAEDTRLGIPVVISNDRQYNAWGGMIDTAHDAFGAANDLELSEKLWTAYSLESRAVGIHVVLHPYSQELGSWNGEDPEYAGNMTKAEVAAIQVEGGTEACMKHFIARGGDSSFQNARSDAQTVDNWMTAWKIALESNPKWVMTNGYGTGLTNTVHVDYDKETMDYLRNTLGYDGIIVSDWGDQGDSNSGGTTVDGVEILSLSIPERYAYVINNGLDQIGAFACDYESDGHGGQANRSGINEALEQGLISEERCYETCYRVLKDKFEFGLFENPYSDKDKALVIAASAEYIAEPWDITDIDTLMAARNPEVVELERQLQAESAVLIKNDDDLLPLQKGTKVYINSTASAITLEGYKKVLPEFAELVEDIEQADVVIADCTQMNDADELIIEDAKDAGKKLVIVANAIDPDTYMLENGDAVLALTFSRPADHGTGAGGFITTTEPIMLAKLLFGDAEPAGMVVKELARDSAMDDAQWKDLAGDQGANQWVRMMLLATMKTSENNTVPNNWGDPLVQYQYGMKYGEKPEFVYDTLVLPRATHEVVTESNGSTRTSYESVVETKAGVPFNAYVLLWNNGADGMTTVQATCDGEVIAQKIMAVNGGDWRVVEMTLTIDEPGEHVVTVGDLTKTITIVE
;
A
#
# COMPACT_ATOMS: atom_id res chain seq x y z
N MET A 1 7.22 -61.30 -22.18
CA MET A 1 6.00 -62.10 -21.83
C MET A 1 4.98 -61.17 -21.22
N LYS A 2 3.93 -60.91 -21.96
CA LYS A 2 2.79 -60.07 -21.60
C LYS A 2 1.93 -60.73 -20.53
N LYS A 3 1.51 -60.02 -19.47
CA LYS A 3 0.29 -60.34 -18.79
C LYS A 3 -0.51 -59.05 -18.64
N LYS A 4 -1.59 -58.96 -19.41
CA LYS A 4 -2.71 -58.08 -19.25
C LYS A 4 -3.50 -58.56 -18.01
N LEU A 5 -3.82 -57.64 -17.09
CA LEU A 5 -4.90 -57.89 -16.14
C LEU A 5 -6.08 -57.03 -16.58
N SER A 6 -7.13 -57.74 -16.96
CA SER A 6 -8.45 -57.25 -17.30
C SER A 6 -9.24 -57.11 -15.98
N LEU A 7 -9.66 -55.86 -15.62
CA LEU A 7 -10.65 -55.65 -14.60
C LEU A 7 -12.01 -55.54 -15.26
N THR A 8 -12.86 -56.51 -14.97
CA THR A 8 -14.26 -56.54 -15.38
C THR A 8 -15.08 -55.66 -14.45
N LEU A 9 -15.65 -54.61 -15.00
CA LEU A 9 -16.63 -53.76 -14.30
C LEU A 9 -17.96 -54.51 -14.23
N ALA A 10 -18.40 -54.88 -13.04
CA ALA A 10 -19.77 -55.38 -12.79
C ALA A 10 -20.63 -54.18 -12.44
N ALA A 11 -21.46 -53.77 -13.41
CA ALA A 11 -22.55 -52.80 -13.15
C ALA A 11 -23.61 -53.46 -12.31
N ALA A 12 -23.73 -53.08 -11.05
CA ALA A 12 -24.91 -53.30 -10.25
C ALA A 12 -25.72 -52.00 -10.24
N MET A 13 -26.78 -51.96 -11.05
CA MET A 13 -27.83 -50.97 -10.90
C MET A 13 -28.56 -51.25 -9.61
N MET A 14 -28.36 -50.42 -8.58
CA MET A 14 -29.34 -50.19 -7.56
C MET A 14 -29.96 -48.83 -7.81
N LEU A 15 -31.19 -48.81 -8.32
CA LEU A 15 -32.09 -47.67 -8.13
C LEU A 15 -32.30 -47.54 -6.62
N SER A 16 -31.62 -46.58 -6.01
CA SER A 16 -32.04 -45.99 -4.74
C SER A 16 -32.55 -44.59 -5.04
N SER A 17 -33.82 -44.43 -4.72
CA SER A 17 -34.58 -43.18 -4.69
C SER A 17 -33.71 -41.97 -4.36
N LEU A 18 -33.67 -41.02 -5.28
CA LEU A 18 -33.40 -39.63 -4.98
C LEU A 18 -34.41 -39.17 -3.94
N GLY A 19 -34.04 -39.28 -2.67
CA GLY A 19 -34.59 -38.43 -1.65
C GLY A 19 -34.04 -37.04 -1.92
N SER A 20 -34.89 -36.19 -2.47
CA SER A 20 -34.71 -34.76 -2.30
C SER A 20 -34.53 -34.55 -0.80
N VAL A 21 -33.32 -34.16 -0.39
CA VAL A 21 -33.14 -33.50 0.90
C VAL A 21 -33.90 -32.19 0.73
N SER A 22 -35.18 -32.20 1.10
CA SER A 22 -35.89 -30.97 1.39
C SER A 22 -35.13 -30.41 2.59
N TYR A 23 -34.37 -29.35 2.38
CA TYR A 23 -34.10 -28.43 3.45
C TYR A 23 -35.44 -28.16 4.11
N ALA A 24 -35.57 -28.57 5.38
CA ALA A 24 -36.72 -28.19 6.17
C ALA A 24 -36.87 -26.70 6.00
N GLU A 25 -38.03 -26.22 5.55
CA GLU A 25 -38.38 -24.82 5.67
C GLU A 25 -38.10 -24.45 7.14
N SER A 26 -37.01 -23.73 7.32
CA SER A 26 -36.69 -23.07 8.58
C SER A 26 -37.94 -22.27 8.92
N THR A 27 -38.55 -22.57 10.03
CA THR A 27 -39.50 -21.65 10.64
C THR A 27 -38.76 -20.34 10.73
N ALA A 28 -39.19 -19.33 9.96
CA ALA A 28 -38.49 -18.06 9.83
C ALA A 28 -38.06 -17.60 11.22
N SER A 29 -36.75 -17.67 11.48
CA SER A 29 -36.15 -17.16 12.70
C SER A 29 -36.39 -15.67 12.66
N THR A 30 -37.09 -15.12 13.65
CA THR A 30 -37.26 -13.68 13.77
C THR A 30 -36.00 -13.16 14.45
N ALA A 31 -35.30 -12.20 13.85
CA ALA A 31 -34.23 -11.51 14.52
C ALA A 31 -34.74 -10.97 15.89
N ARG A 32 -33.93 -11.14 16.93
CA ARG A 32 -34.28 -10.64 18.28
C ARG A 32 -34.31 -9.13 18.29
N PHE A 33 -33.38 -8.48 17.58
CA PHE A 33 -33.28 -7.05 17.43
C PHE A 33 -33.73 -6.65 16.02
N THR A 34 -34.34 -5.46 15.88
CA THR A 34 -34.82 -4.91 14.61
C THR A 34 -34.27 -3.52 14.31
N ASP A 35 -33.63 -2.92 15.29
CA ASP A 35 -32.99 -1.63 15.16
C ASP A 35 -31.81 -1.47 16.14
N TYR A 36 -30.98 -0.47 15.90
CA TYR A 36 -29.77 -0.18 16.67
C TYR A 36 -30.06 0.29 18.09
N ASP A 37 -31.18 0.99 18.33
CA ASP A 37 -31.54 1.49 19.65
C ASP A 37 -31.86 0.35 20.62
N GLN A 38 -32.50 -0.71 20.14
CA GLN A 38 -32.75 -1.92 20.93
C GLN A 38 -31.44 -2.59 21.35
N VAL A 39 -30.45 -2.66 20.45
CA VAL A 39 -29.13 -3.23 20.78
C VAL A 39 -28.45 -2.37 21.82
N ASN A 40 -28.34 -1.07 21.59
CA ASN A 40 -27.69 -0.14 22.51
C ASN A 40 -28.33 -0.16 23.90
N ALA A 41 -29.65 -0.29 23.98
CA ALA A 41 -30.36 -0.37 25.24
C ALA A 41 -30.11 -1.70 26.00
N ALA A 42 -29.74 -2.77 25.30
CA ALA A 42 -29.47 -4.09 25.88
C ALA A 42 -28.01 -4.26 26.34
N ILE A 43 -27.07 -3.47 25.82
CA ILE A 43 -25.66 -3.58 26.20
C ILE A 43 -25.47 -3.19 27.65
N THR A 44 -24.90 -4.09 28.44
CA THR A 44 -24.57 -3.89 29.85
C THR A 44 -23.13 -4.26 30.11
N VAL A 45 -22.44 -3.47 30.94
CA VAL A 45 -21.04 -3.69 31.31
C VAL A 45 -20.89 -3.95 32.79
N ILE A 46 -20.23 -5.04 33.15
CA ILE A 46 -19.69 -5.28 34.50
C ILE A 46 -18.25 -4.78 34.48
N PRO A 47 -17.93 -3.72 35.25
CA PRO A 47 -16.60 -3.13 35.21
C PRO A 47 -15.51 -4.07 35.77
N ALA A 48 -14.29 -3.94 35.25
CA ALA A 48 -13.11 -4.61 35.79
C ALA A 48 -12.84 -4.19 37.24
N THR A 49 -12.29 -5.13 38.02
CA THR A 49 -11.72 -4.88 39.35
C THR A 49 -10.40 -5.65 39.46
N ASP A 50 -9.72 -5.57 40.61
CA ASP A 50 -8.47 -6.33 40.83
C ASP A 50 -8.63 -7.85 40.65
N THR A 51 -9.85 -8.37 40.70
CA THR A 51 -10.15 -9.81 40.65
C THR A 51 -11.20 -10.20 39.62
N GLN A 52 -11.90 -9.25 39.01
CA GLN A 52 -12.96 -9.46 38.02
C GLN A 52 -12.56 -8.89 36.69
N ALA A 53 -12.63 -9.69 35.63
CA ALA A 53 -12.51 -9.18 34.26
C ALA A 53 -13.68 -8.26 33.90
N GLU A 54 -13.48 -7.25 33.09
CA GLU A 54 -14.57 -6.49 32.49
C GLU A 54 -15.43 -7.40 31.61
N LEU A 55 -16.76 -7.36 31.78
CA LEU A 55 -17.66 -8.16 30.95
C LEU A 55 -18.69 -7.24 30.29
N GLY A 56 -18.72 -7.24 28.95
CA GLY A 56 -19.78 -6.65 28.15
C GLY A 56 -20.75 -7.74 27.69
N TYR A 57 -22.04 -7.54 27.88
CA TYR A 57 -23.05 -8.54 27.51
C TYR A 57 -24.40 -7.89 27.20
N LEU A 58 -25.29 -8.66 26.57
CA LEU A 58 -26.65 -8.25 26.29
C LEU A 58 -27.58 -8.66 27.42
N ASP A 59 -28.17 -7.68 28.10
CA ASP A 59 -29.20 -7.94 29.11
C ASP A 59 -30.43 -8.64 28.51
N GLY A 60 -30.89 -9.67 29.15
CA GLY A 60 -32.00 -10.49 28.68
C GLY A 60 -31.65 -11.47 27.51
N VAL A 61 -30.41 -11.51 27.06
CA VAL A 61 -29.88 -12.47 26.06
C VAL A 61 -28.89 -13.42 26.71
N THR A 62 -27.80 -12.89 27.25
CA THR A 62 -26.72 -13.69 27.85
C THR A 62 -26.86 -13.71 29.36
N PRO A 63 -27.14 -14.88 29.96
CA PRO A 63 -27.18 -15.02 31.42
C PRO A 63 -25.80 -14.77 32.04
N ILE A 64 -25.79 -14.29 33.29
CA ILE A 64 -24.56 -14.12 34.06
C ILE A 64 -24.54 -15.17 35.18
N LEU A 65 -23.50 -15.99 35.16
CA LEU A 65 -23.21 -16.98 36.21
C LEU A 65 -22.36 -16.31 37.30
N GLU A 66 -22.58 -16.73 38.54
CA GLU A 66 -21.74 -16.35 39.67
C GLU A 66 -21.08 -17.60 40.27
N VAL A 67 -19.78 -17.69 40.17
CA VAL A 67 -18.96 -18.80 40.67
C VAL A 67 -17.82 -18.25 41.51
N ASP A 68 -17.68 -18.69 42.73
CA ASP A 68 -16.66 -18.24 43.69
C ASP A 68 -16.66 -16.71 43.92
N GLY A 69 -17.82 -16.06 43.78
CA GLY A 69 -18.01 -14.61 43.95
C GLY A 69 -17.56 -13.80 42.74
N LEU A 70 -17.21 -14.43 41.63
CA LEU A 70 -16.88 -13.82 40.35
C LEU A 70 -18.00 -14.07 39.32
N LYS A 71 -18.10 -13.18 38.36
CA LYS A 71 -19.14 -13.22 37.31
C LYS A 71 -18.55 -13.69 36.00
N PHE A 72 -19.36 -14.48 35.25
CA PHE A 72 -19.03 -15.07 33.96
C PHE A 72 -20.24 -14.98 33.03
N LYS A 73 -19.99 -14.91 31.74
CA LYS A 73 -21.04 -14.98 30.71
C LYS A 73 -21.39 -16.46 30.46
N ASP A 74 -22.65 -16.81 30.46
CA ASP A 74 -23.15 -18.10 29.99
C ASP A 74 -23.54 -17.93 28.52
N LEU A 75 -22.54 -18.04 27.64
CA LEU A 75 -22.66 -17.68 26.23
C LEU A 75 -23.51 -18.69 25.46
N ASN A 76 -23.49 -19.96 25.87
CA ASN A 76 -24.31 -21.03 25.27
C ASN A 76 -25.63 -21.25 25.98
N GLY A 77 -25.93 -20.54 27.08
CA GLY A 77 -27.19 -20.58 27.81
C GLY A 77 -27.47 -21.89 28.49
N ASN A 78 -26.45 -22.72 28.77
CA ASN A 78 -26.65 -24.06 29.36
C ASN A 78 -26.76 -24.06 30.90
N GLY A 79 -26.51 -22.93 31.57
CA GLY A 79 -26.56 -22.76 33.00
C GLY A 79 -25.34 -23.33 33.76
N GLN A 80 -24.25 -23.66 33.05
CA GLN A 80 -23.01 -24.16 33.62
C GLN A 80 -21.88 -23.27 33.15
N LEU A 81 -20.81 -23.13 33.92
CA LEU A 81 -19.60 -22.41 33.49
C LEU A 81 -18.73 -23.39 32.70
N ASP A 82 -18.75 -23.26 31.38
CA ASP A 82 -17.88 -24.04 30.52
C ASP A 82 -16.43 -23.46 30.52
N VAL A 83 -15.45 -24.28 30.10
CA VAL A 83 -14.06 -23.86 30.10
C VAL A 83 -13.82 -22.65 29.20
N TYR A 84 -14.48 -22.56 28.05
CA TYR A 84 -14.31 -21.43 27.13
C TYR A 84 -14.92 -20.11 27.65
N GLU A 85 -15.85 -20.18 28.57
CA GLU A 85 -16.53 -19.03 29.21
C GLU A 85 -15.76 -18.53 30.45
N ASP A 86 -14.92 -19.40 31.05
CA ASP A 86 -14.14 -19.08 32.22
C ASP A 86 -12.87 -18.33 31.84
N TRP A 87 -12.93 -17.01 31.94
CA TRP A 87 -11.83 -16.10 31.62
C TRP A 87 -10.55 -16.29 32.48
N ARG A 88 -10.58 -17.10 33.53
CA ARG A 88 -9.42 -17.48 34.34
C ARG A 88 -8.61 -18.62 33.76
N GLN A 89 -9.18 -19.36 32.79
CA GLN A 89 -8.52 -20.51 32.16
C GLN A 89 -7.50 -20.05 31.11
N GLU A 90 -6.51 -20.90 30.88
CA GLU A 90 -5.54 -20.72 29.82
C GLU A 90 -6.23 -20.71 28.44
N GLN A 91 -5.81 -19.81 27.56
CA GLN A 91 -6.45 -19.61 26.25
C GLN A 91 -6.52 -20.90 25.42
N ASP A 92 -5.45 -21.70 25.39
CA ASP A 92 -5.43 -22.96 24.65
C ASP A 92 -6.51 -23.96 25.13
N ALA A 93 -6.78 -23.98 26.44
CA ALA A 93 -7.84 -24.79 27.01
C ALA A 93 -9.24 -24.26 26.61
N ARG A 94 -9.40 -22.94 26.59
CA ARG A 94 -10.63 -22.28 26.15
C ARG A 94 -10.92 -22.52 24.66
N VAL A 95 -9.92 -22.38 23.82
CA VAL A 95 -10.03 -22.66 22.37
C VAL A 95 -10.43 -24.13 22.14
N LYS A 96 -9.76 -25.06 22.82
CA LYS A 96 -10.02 -26.48 22.66
C LYS A 96 -11.44 -26.85 23.07
N ASP A 97 -11.91 -26.33 24.21
CA ASP A 97 -13.25 -26.57 24.72
C ASP A 97 -14.33 -26.02 23.78
N LEU A 98 -14.16 -24.79 23.29
CA LEU A 98 -15.06 -24.19 22.32
C LEU A 98 -15.11 -24.98 21.01
N TYR A 99 -13.92 -25.33 20.45
CA TYR A 99 -13.83 -26.13 19.23
C TYR A 99 -14.55 -27.46 19.32
N ASP A 100 -14.46 -28.17 20.49
CA ASP A 100 -15.11 -29.43 20.70
C ASP A 100 -16.66 -29.31 20.77
N GLN A 101 -17.17 -28.12 21.10
CA GLN A 101 -18.61 -27.84 21.14
C GLN A 101 -19.16 -27.33 19.79
N MET A 102 -18.31 -26.92 18.84
CA MET A 102 -18.73 -26.38 17.55
C MET A 102 -19.27 -27.44 16.61
N THR A 103 -20.34 -27.09 15.88
CA THR A 103 -20.84 -27.87 14.74
C THR A 103 -19.88 -27.71 13.55
N LEU A 104 -20.07 -28.56 12.53
CA LEU A 104 -19.29 -28.46 11.31
C LEU A 104 -19.49 -27.11 10.60
N GLU A 105 -20.72 -26.61 10.57
CA GLU A 105 -21.05 -25.32 9.97
C GLU A 105 -20.40 -24.16 10.73
N GLU A 106 -20.36 -24.22 12.05
CA GLU A 106 -19.68 -23.20 12.85
C GLU A 106 -18.16 -23.21 12.61
N LYS A 107 -17.53 -24.41 12.57
CA LYS A 107 -16.12 -24.56 12.19
C LYS A 107 -15.84 -23.98 10.81
N ALA A 108 -16.65 -24.36 9.82
CA ALA A 108 -16.49 -23.88 8.47
C ALA A 108 -16.70 -22.36 8.33
N GLY A 109 -17.51 -21.73 9.22
CA GLY A 109 -17.68 -20.26 9.26
C GLY A 109 -16.41 -19.50 9.56
N LEU A 110 -15.47 -20.10 10.31
CA LEU A 110 -14.20 -19.49 10.66
C LEU A 110 -13.20 -19.39 9.48
N PHE A 111 -13.46 -20.12 8.39
CA PHE A 111 -12.61 -20.12 7.20
C PHE A 111 -12.91 -18.95 6.24
N TYR A 112 -13.84 -18.07 6.55
CA TYR A 112 -14.23 -16.97 5.68
C TYR A 112 -14.00 -15.63 6.34
N HIS A 113 -13.49 -14.69 5.54
CA HIS A 113 -13.38 -13.28 5.86
C HIS A 113 -14.08 -12.51 4.73
N VAL A 114 -15.25 -11.93 5.00
CA VAL A 114 -16.08 -11.33 3.95
C VAL A 114 -16.43 -9.89 4.26
N ASN A 115 -16.72 -9.12 3.21
CA ASN A 115 -17.19 -7.75 3.41
C ASN A 115 -18.47 -7.70 4.25
N THR A 116 -18.60 -6.66 5.05
CA THR A 116 -19.87 -6.34 5.69
C THR A 116 -20.94 -6.03 4.65
N CYS A 117 -22.20 -6.18 5.07
CA CYS A 117 -23.31 -5.65 4.30
C CYS A 117 -23.21 -4.13 4.27
N GLY A 118 -23.19 -3.56 3.09
CA GLY A 118 -23.08 -2.12 2.95
C GLY A 118 -21.80 -1.63 2.25
N ASN A 119 -20.85 -2.50 2.05
CA ASN A 119 -19.78 -2.24 1.12
C ASN A 119 -20.14 -2.92 -0.23
N PRO A 120 -20.54 -2.18 -1.25
CA PRO A 120 -20.00 -0.91 -1.73
C PRO A 120 -20.95 0.27 -1.53
N GLN A 121 -20.39 1.45 -1.60
CA GLN A 121 -20.94 2.80 -1.65
C GLN A 121 -22.46 2.94 -1.84
N GLY A 122 -23.10 3.62 -0.91
CA GLY A 122 -24.52 3.99 -1.02
C GLY A 122 -25.45 3.31 -0.05
N VAL A 123 -24.94 2.54 0.92
CA VAL A 123 -25.78 2.01 2.01
C VAL A 123 -25.92 3.05 3.10
N ASP A 124 -27.16 3.40 3.38
CA ASP A 124 -27.50 4.22 4.53
C ASP A 124 -27.35 3.40 5.82
N PHE A 125 -26.38 3.75 6.68
CA PHE A 125 -26.24 3.16 8.00
C PHE A 125 -27.54 3.21 8.85
N ALA A 126 -28.42 4.16 8.55
CA ALA A 126 -29.71 4.25 9.19
C ALA A 126 -30.69 3.15 8.74
N ASP A 127 -30.42 2.48 7.61
CA ASP A 127 -31.29 1.40 7.14
C ASP A 127 -30.99 0.08 7.88
N SER A 128 -31.72 -0.14 8.95
CA SER A 128 -31.59 -1.31 9.81
C SER A 128 -31.78 -2.67 9.08
N ARG A 129 -32.30 -2.66 7.85
CA ARG A 129 -32.47 -3.90 7.05
C ARG A 129 -31.14 -4.56 6.73
N TYR A 130 -30.10 -3.77 6.48
CA TYR A 130 -28.75 -4.30 6.21
C TYR A 130 -28.13 -4.97 7.41
N MET A 131 -28.52 -4.62 8.61
CA MET A 131 -28.09 -5.27 9.83
C MET A 131 -28.98 -6.45 10.21
N PHE A 132 -30.31 -6.25 10.29
CA PHE A 132 -31.21 -7.13 11.03
C PHE A 132 -32.19 -7.94 10.14
N SER A 133 -32.19 -7.76 8.82
CA SER A 133 -33.10 -8.55 7.96
C SER A 133 -32.77 -10.04 8.01
N THR A 134 -33.82 -10.86 8.20
CA THR A 134 -33.71 -12.32 8.14
C THR A 134 -33.91 -12.84 6.71
N GLU A 135 -34.15 -11.96 5.75
CA GLU A 135 -34.23 -12.32 4.33
C GLU A 135 -32.82 -12.61 3.78
N SER A 136 -32.70 -13.55 2.87
CA SER A 136 -31.41 -13.94 2.30
C SER A 136 -30.79 -12.84 1.44
N THR A 137 -31.59 -11.90 0.95
CA THR A 137 -31.15 -10.76 0.12
C THR A 137 -31.80 -9.47 0.56
N VAL A 138 -31.03 -8.39 0.56
CA VAL A 138 -31.50 -7.03 0.83
C VAL A 138 -31.17 -6.19 -0.41
N PRO A 139 -32.17 -5.61 -1.09
CA PRO A 139 -31.93 -4.75 -2.25
C PRO A 139 -31.14 -3.51 -1.83
N VAL A 140 -30.10 -3.17 -2.59
CA VAL A 140 -29.37 -1.90 -2.44
C VAL A 140 -29.96 -0.90 -3.42
N GLU A 141 -30.46 0.23 -2.91
CA GLU A 141 -31.11 1.27 -3.72
C GLU A 141 -30.08 1.86 -4.72
N ASN A 142 -30.50 1.94 -5.99
CA ASN A 142 -29.67 2.39 -7.10
C ASN A 142 -28.45 1.51 -7.47
N ALA A 143 -28.32 0.34 -6.89
CA ALA A 143 -27.29 -0.65 -7.28
C ALA A 143 -27.86 -1.75 -8.18
N THR A 144 -26.98 -2.37 -8.94
CA THR A 144 -27.32 -3.51 -9.83
C THR A 144 -27.17 -4.86 -9.12
N PHE A 145 -26.98 -4.86 -7.81
CA PHE A 145 -26.76 -6.08 -7.01
C PHE A 145 -27.63 -6.07 -5.75
N GLU A 146 -27.82 -7.25 -5.19
CA GLU A 146 -28.44 -7.49 -3.89
C GLU A 146 -27.35 -7.84 -2.89
N SER A 147 -27.50 -7.41 -1.65
CA SER A 147 -26.57 -7.71 -0.56
C SER A 147 -27.20 -8.68 0.43
N LYS A 148 -26.36 -9.37 1.21
CA LYS A 148 -26.82 -10.14 2.38
C LYS A 148 -26.83 -9.24 3.60
N SER A 149 -27.76 -9.40 4.53
CA SER A 149 -27.70 -8.68 5.82
C SER A 149 -26.60 -9.24 6.72
N MET A 150 -26.17 -8.47 7.72
CA MET A 150 -25.24 -8.95 8.74
C MET A 150 -25.85 -10.10 9.54
N TRP A 151 -27.17 -10.05 9.82
CA TRP A 151 -27.87 -11.17 10.44
C TRP A 151 -27.71 -12.46 9.64
N TYR A 152 -27.86 -12.41 8.31
CA TYR A 152 -27.69 -13.58 7.45
C TYR A 152 -26.26 -14.13 7.49
N TYR A 153 -25.25 -13.27 7.38
CA TYR A 153 -23.84 -13.71 7.48
C TYR A 153 -23.53 -14.36 8.82
N ILE A 154 -23.94 -13.75 9.93
CA ILE A 154 -23.59 -14.20 11.28
C ILE A 154 -24.45 -15.38 11.71
N ASN A 155 -25.78 -15.31 11.50
CA ASN A 155 -26.71 -16.31 12.03
C ASN A 155 -26.95 -17.52 11.10
N GLU A 156 -26.98 -17.29 9.76
CA GLU A 156 -27.17 -18.38 8.81
C GLU A 156 -25.84 -18.96 8.34
N LEU A 157 -24.90 -18.13 7.91
CA LEU A 157 -23.63 -18.59 7.36
C LEU A 157 -22.57 -18.84 8.45
N LYS A 158 -22.79 -18.44 9.69
CA LYS A 158 -21.84 -18.59 10.84
C LYS A 158 -20.48 -17.91 10.62
N ILE A 159 -20.42 -16.87 9.77
CA ILE A 159 -19.20 -16.13 9.48
C ILE A 159 -18.96 -15.11 10.61
N THR A 160 -17.75 -15.10 11.15
CA THR A 160 -17.37 -14.25 12.28
C THR A 160 -16.12 -13.41 12.03
N SER A 161 -15.71 -13.26 10.78
CA SER A 161 -14.66 -12.34 10.36
C SER A 161 -15.16 -11.50 9.19
N HIS A 162 -15.16 -10.18 9.34
CA HIS A 162 -15.74 -9.26 8.38
C HIS A 162 -14.85 -8.07 8.10
N LEU A 163 -14.74 -7.70 6.81
CA LEU A 163 -14.11 -6.47 6.37
C LEU A 163 -15.16 -5.36 6.33
N ASP A 164 -14.97 -4.33 7.15
CA ASP A 164 -15.79 -3.13 7.11
C ASP A 164 -15.04 -1.95 6.49
N ASN A 165 -15.45 -1.58 5.28
CA ASN A 165 -14.97 -0.38 4.58
C ASN A 165 -16.04 0.69 4.49
N THR A 166 -17.00 0.68 5.40
CA THR A 166 -18.06 1.69 5.41
C THR A 166 -17.53 3.05 5.86
N ASN A 167 -18.08 4.12 5.26
CA ASN A 167 -17.70 5.49 5.56
C ASN A 167 -18.65 6.06 6.61
N GLY A 168 -18.48 5.67 7.87
CA GLY A 168 -19.28 6.21 8.97
C GLY A 168 -18.49 7.18 9.84
N THR A 169 -19.20 8.11 10.52
CA THR A 169 -18.59 8.81 11.66
C THR A 169 -18.22 7.81 12.75
N PRO A 170 -17.29 8.11 13.67
CA PRO A 170 -16.97 7.23 14.79
C PRO A 170 -18.21 6.76 15.54
N ALA A 171 -19.17 7.64 15.76
CA ALA A 171 -20.42 7.30 16.45
C ALA A 171 -21.28 6.31 15.65
N GLN A 172 -21.34 6.43 14.33
CA GLN A 172 -22.05 5.50 13.45
C GLN A 172 -21.36 4.14 13.40
N GLN A 173 -20.04 4.11 13.30
CA GLN A 173 -19.25 2.88 13.28
C GLN A 173 -19.40 2.10 14.59
N ILE A 174 -19.34 2.76 15.75
CA ILE A 174 -19.56 2.13 17.05
C ILE A 174 -20.93 1.44 17.12
N VAL A 175 -21.97 2.17 16.70
CA VAL A 175 -23.35 1.62 16.70
C VAL A 175 -23.47 0.42 15.77
N TYR A 176 -22.86 0.51 14.59
CA TYR A 176 -22.85 -0.57 13.60
C TYR A 176 -22.07 -1.80 14.08
N HIS A 177 -20.84 -1.60 14.59
CA HIS A 177 -20.00 -2.68 15.09
C HIS A 177 -20.59 -3.34 16.34
N ASN A 178 -21.13 -2.56 17.26
CA ASN A 178 -21.82 -3.09 18.43
C ASN A 178 -23.04 -3.95 18.04
N ALA A 179 -23.75 -3.56 16.97
CA ALA A 179 -24.87 -4.37 16.48
C ALA A 179 -24.40 -5.70 15.87
N MET A 180 -23.25 -5.72 15.16
CA MET A 180 -22.63 -6.97 14.69
C MET A 180 -22.27 -7.90 15.86
N GLN A 181 -21.67 -7.35 16.91
CA GLN A 181 -21.35 -8.13 18.11
C GLN A 181 -22.60 -8.66 18.81
N ALA A 182 -23.67 -7.86 18.84
CA ALA A 182 -24.95 -8.29 19.43
C ALA A 182 -25.59 -9.45 18.66
N LEU A 183 -25.51 -9.43 17.33
CA LEU A 183 -25.95 -10.53 16.49
C LEU A 183 -25.12 -11.80 16.75
N ALA A 184 -23.82 -11.67 16.97
CA ALA A 184 -22.92 -12.77 17.27
C ALA A 184 -23.17 -13.36 18.66
N GLU A 185 -23.39 -12.52 19.67
CA GLU A 185 -23.69 -12.96 21.05
C GLU A 185 -25.04 -13.69 21.16
N ASP A 186 -26.02 -13.35 20.28
CA ASP A 186 -27.31 -14.06 20.20
C ASP A 186 -27.24 -15.41 19.43
N THR A 187 -26.05 -15.86 19.04
CA THR A 187 -25.86 -17.20 18.42
C THR A 187 -25.65 -18.28 19.47
N ARG A 188 -25.71 -19.56 19.06
CA ARG A 188 -25.63 -20.72 19.95
C ARG A 188 -24.41 -20.77 20.88
N LEU A 189 -23.26 -20.28 20.45
CA LEU A 189 -21.99 -20.28 21.22
C LEU A 189 -21.47 -18.88 21.53
N GLY A 190 -22.17 -17.84 21.09
CA GLY A 190 -21.79 -16.45 21.31
C GLY A 190 -20.39 -16.09 20.78
N ILE A 191 -19.95 -16.72 19.69
CA ILE A 191 -18.61 -16.47 19.11
C ILE A 191 -18.56 -15.05 18.54
N PRO A 192 -17.72 -14.13 19.09
CA PRO A 192 -17.70 -12.74 18.68
C PRO A 192 -17.13 -12.55 17.28
N VAL A 193 -17.46 -11.41 16.66
CA VAL A 193 -16.97 -11.03 15.34
C VAL A 193 -15.62 -10.34 15.44
N VAL A 194 -14.67 -10.72 14.57
CA VAL A 194 -13.49 -9.89 14.24
C VAL A 194 -13.86 -8.98 13.08
N ILE A 195 -13.58 -7.71 13.22
CA ILE A 195 -13.83 -6.69 12.20
C ILE A 195 -12.49 -6.14 11.73
N SER A 196 -12.19 -6.31 10.45
CA SER A 196 -11.06 -5.68 9.80
C SER A 196 -11.48 -4.42 9.04
N ASN A 197 -10.51 -3.58 8.73
CA ASN A 197 -10.69 -2.40 7.90
C ASN A 197 -9.52 -2.24 6.93
N ASP A 198 -9.82 -2.00 5.66
CA ASP A 198 -8.83 -1.80 4.60
C ASP A 198 -8.49 -0.32 4.39
N ARG A 199 -9.31 0.58 4.87
CA ARG A 199 -9.12 2.04 4.77
C ARG A 199 -8.18 2.61 5.82
N GLN A 200 -7.59 1.78 6.58
CA GLN A 200 -6.34 1.83 7.31
C GLN A 200 -6.16 2.87 8.40
N TYR A 201 -6.95 3.93 8.65
CA TYR A 201 -6.26 5.05 9.27
C TYR A 201 -6.97 5.86 10.30
N ASN A 202 -8.18 5.65 10.50
CA ASN A 202 -8.92 6.14 11.64
C ASN A 202 -10.41 5.82 11.50
N ALA A 203 -11.12 6.01 12.59
CA ALA A 203 -12.56 5.89 12.66
C ALA A 203 -13.34 6.80 11.68
N TRP A 204 -12.67 7.66 10.94
CA TRP A 204 -13.24 8.62 10.01
C TRP A 204 -13.17 8.15 8.55
N GLY A 205 -12.58 6.97 8.29
CA GLY A 205 -12.47 6.41 6.96
C GLY A 205 -11.57 7.21 6.02
N GLY A 206 -10.28 6.92 6.03
CA GLY A 206 -9.48 7.11 4.83
C GLY A 206 -8.77 8.43 4.63
N MET A 207 -8.40 9.17 5.66
CA MET A 207 -7.48 10.30 5.41
C MET A 207 -6.07 9.91 5.02
N ILE A 208 -5.67 8.64 5.18
CA ILE A 208 -4.27 8.23 5.07
C ILE A 208 -4.02 7.10 4.08
N ASP A 209 -5.03 6.62 3.36
CA ASP A 209 -4.81 5.69 2.23
C ASP A 209 -3.81 6.24 1.19
N THR A 210 -3.41 7.48 1.36
CA THR A 210 -2.58 8.25 0.47
C THR A 210 -1.21 8.62 1.02
N ALA A 211 -0.98 8.43 2.31
CA ALA A 211 0.21 8.98 2.97
C ALA A 211 1.35 7.98 3.17
N HIS A 212 1.28 6.77 2.58
CA HIS A 212 2.36 5.79 2.73
C HIS A 212 3.70 6.32 2.21
N ASP A 213 3.70 6.90 1.02
CA ASP A 213 4.90 7.51 0.45
C ASP A 213 5.44 8.63 1.36
N ALA A 214 4.54 9.30 2.12
CA ALA A 214 4.93 10.34 3.05
C ALA A 214 5.73 9.78 4.23
N PHE A 215 5.36 8.63 4.79
CA PHE A 215 6.14 8.00 5.86
C PHE A 215 7.54 7.64 5.38
N GLY A 216 7.64 7.03 4.20
CA GLY A 216 8.94 6.75 3.58
C GLY A 216 9.74 8.02 3.32
N ALA A 217 9.13 9.06 2.74
CA ALA A 217 9.80 10.31 2.41
C ALA A 217 10.24 11.11 3.64
N ALA A 218 9.46 11.12 4.71
CA ALA A 218 9.82 11.79 5.96
C ALA A 218 11.01 11.15 6.66
N ASN A 219 11.22 9.84 6.49
CA ASN A 219 12.31 9.10 7.13
C ASN A 219 12.38 9.31 8.65
N ASP A 220 11.24 9.47 9.29
CA ASP A 220 11.11 9.65 10.74
C ASP A 220 10.34 8.48 11.36
N LEU A 221 11.08 7.49 11.86
CA LEU A 221 10.50 6.30 12.51
C LEU A 221 9.71 6.68 13.78
N GLU A 222 10.15 7.68 14.54
CA GLU A 222 9.47 8.07 15.77
C GLU A 222 8.12 8.73 15.47
N LEU A 223 8.05 9.58 14.45
CA LEU A 223 6.80 10.19 13.98
C LEU A 223 5.87 9.12 13.40
N SER A 224 6.41 8.20 12.61
CA SER A 224 5.67 7.05 12.08
C SER A 224 5.05 6.21 13.21
N GLU A 225 5.85 5.82 14.20
CA GLU A 225 5.36 5.05 15.37
C GLU A 225 4.25 5.80 16.14
N LYS A 226 4.38 7.11 16.35
CA LYS A 226 3.36 7.90 17.03
C LYS A 226 2.05 7.94 16.27
N LEU A 227 2.11 8.18 14.96
CA LEU A 227 0.93 8.25 14.12
C LEU A 227 0.23 6.89 14.01
N TRP A 228 0.98 5.82 13.71
CA TRP A 228 0.40 4.48 13.62
C TRP A 228 -0.18 4.00 14.95
N THR A 229 0.43 4.35 16.07
CA THR A 229 -0.12 4.12 17.41
C THR A 229 -1.44 4.84 17.60
N ALA A 230 -1.52 6.13 17.24
CA ALA A 230 -2.74 6.91 17.36
C ALA A 230 -3.87 6.33 16.48
N TYR A 231 -3.59 6.02 15.23
CA TYR A 231 -4.57 5.43 14.31
C TYR A 231 -5.06 4.06 14.76
N SER A 232 -4.16 3.24 15.30
CA SER A 232 -4.52 1.94 15.85
C SER A 232 -5.49 2.07 17.03
N LEU A 233 -5.19 2.98 17.96
CA LEU A 233 -6.06 3.25 19.10
C LEU A 233 -7.42 3.84 18.70
N GLU A 234 -7.45 4.75 17.73
CA GLU A 234 -8.68 5.30 17.17
C GLU A 234 -9.53 4.20 16.50
N SER A 235 -8.91 3.36 15.68
CA SER A 235 -9.59 2.25 15.01
C SER A 235 -10.16 1.25 16.02
N ARG A 236 -9.36 0.87 17.02
CA ARG A 236 -9.81 -0.07 18.07
C ARG A 236 -10.94 0.51 18.90
N ALA A 237 -10.93 1.80 19.18
CA ALA A 237 -11.96 2.49 19.96
C ALA A 237 -13.34 2.40 19.30
N VAL A 238 -13.42 2.39 17.99
CA VAL A 238 -14.70 2.27 17.25
C VAL A 238 -15.08 0.82 16.93
N GLY A 239 -14.31 -0.17 17.37
CA GLY A 239 -14.63 -1.58 17.24
C GLY A 239 -13.98 -2.28 16.05
N ILE A 240 -12.97 -1.67 15.41
CA ILE A 240 -12.10 -2.34 14.43
C ILE A 240 -11.04 -3.12 15.22
N HIS A 241 -10.76 -4.36 14.81
CA HIS A 241 -9.81 -5.27 15.46
C HIS A 241 -8.54 -5.46 14.66
N VAL A 242 -8.65 -5.52 13.32
CA VAL A 242 -7.53 -5.76 12.42
C VAL A 242 -7.49 -4.65 11.37
N VAL A 243 -6.35 -4.03 11.17
CA VAL A 243 -6.12 -3.15 10.02
C VAL A 243 -5.37 -3.93 8.93
N LEU A 244 -5.86 -3.87 7.68
CA LEU A 244 -5.24 -4.56 6.55
C LEU A 244 -4.02 -3.76 6.06
N HIS A 245 -3.04 -3.64 6.94
CA HIS A 245 -1.82 -2.86 6.79
C HIS A 245 -0.70 -3.46 7.67
N PRO A 246 0.59 -3.22 7.40
CA PRO A 246 1.18 -2.42 6.33
C PRO A 246 1.31 -3.15 4.98
N TYR A 247 1.53 -2.34 3.94
CA TYR A 247 1.92 -2.85 2.62
C TYR A 247 3.42 -3.11 2.60
N SER A 248 3.82 -4.36 2.36
CA SER A 248 5.23 -4.78 2.30
C SER A 248 5.63 -5.36 0.94
N GLN A 249 4.76 -5.21 -0.04
CA GLN A 249 4.88 -5.90 -1.32
C GLN A 249 5.72 -5.16 -2.36
N GLU A 250 5.87 -3.85 -2.21
CA GLU A 250 6.42 -3.00 -3.26
C GLU A 250 7.68 -2.31 -2.76
N LEU A 251 8.83 -2.80 -3.16
CA LEU A 251 10.06 -2.04 -3.08
C LEU A 251 9.96 -0.85 -4.04
N GLY A 252 10.08 0.38 -3.51
CA GLY A 252 10.05 1.60 -4.28
C GLY A 252 8.71 2.29 -4.45
N SER A 253 7.60 1.73 -3.94
CA SER A 253 6.29 2.39 -4.07
C SER A 253 5.75 3.01 -2.78
N TRP A 254 6.03 2.42 -1.62
CA TRP A 254 5.43 2.90 -0.36
C TRP A 254 6.48 3.36 0.66
N ASN A 255 7.36 2.48 1.07
CA ASN A 255 8.40 2.79 2.05
C ASN A 255 9.80 2.93 1.42
N GLY A 256 9.91 2.96 0.09
CA GLY A 256 11.16 3.15 -0.62
C GLY A 256 11.75 1.89 -1.27
N GLU A 257 12.75 2.08 -2.13
CA GLU A 257 13.37 1.01 -2.94
C GLU A 257 14.46 0.23 -2.21
N ASP A 258 14.94 0.73 -1.06
CA ASP A 258 15.92 0.03 -0.24
C ASP A 258 15.22 -1.03 0.63
N PRO A 259 15.53 -2.33 0.47
CA PRO A 259 14.83 -3.40 1.18
C PRO A 259 15.06 -3.40 2.70
N GLU A 260 16.20 -2.91 3.18
CA GLU A 260 16.47 -2.81 4.61
C GLU A 260 15.68 -1.63 5.21
N TYR A 261 15.66 -0.51 4.50
CA TYR A 261 14.88 0.67 4.90
C TYR A 261 13.37 0.35 4.92
N ALA A 262 12.83 -0.16 3.82
CA ALA A 262 11.42 -0.55 3.71
C ALA A 262 11.03 -1.58 4.78
N GLY A 263 11.88 -2.58 5.02
CA GLY A 263 11.68 -3.59 6.06
C GLY A 263 11.64 -3.00 7.48
N ASN A 264 12.53 -2.05 7.79
CA ASN A 264 12.56 -1.40 9.09
C ASN A 264 11.36 -0.46 9.32
N MET A 265 10.94 0.28 8.28
CA MET A 265 9.70 1.09 8.34
C MET A 265 8.49 0.21 8.60
N THR A 266 8.31 -0.83 7.81
CA THR A 266 7.20 -1.79 7.98
C THR A 266 7.22 -2.46 9.36
N LYS A 267 8.41 -2.81 9.87
CA LYS A 267 8.57 -3.38 11.21
C LYS A 267 8.10 -2.40 12.30
N ALA A 268 8.45 -1.14 12.20
CA ALA A 268 8.03 -0.09 13.12
C ALA A 268 6.50 0.13 13.06
N GLU A 269 5.94 0.17 11.85
CA GLU A 269 4.49 0.28 11.63
C GLU A 269 3.74 -0.89 12.28
N VAL A 270 4.14 -2.13 12.05
CA VAL A 270 3.51 -3.30 12.70
C VAL A 270 3.58 -3.20 14.22
N ALA A 271 4.72 -2.82 14.78
CA ALA A 271 4.88 -2.69 16.23
C ALA A 271 3.97 -1.59 16.80
N ALA A 272 3.84 -0.47 16.10
CA ALA A 272 2.97 0.65 16.50
C ALA A 272 1.48 0.32 16.37
N ILE A 273 1.10 -0.40 15.31
CA ILE A 273 -0.28 -0.88 15.12
C ILE A 273 -0.66 -1.86 16.25
N GLN A 274 0.24 -2.77 16.62
CA GLN A 274 -0.02 -3.81 17.64
C GLN A 274 0.29 -3.34 19.07
N VAL A 275 0.17 -2.04 19.33
CA VAL A 275 0.31 -1.48 20.66
C VAL A 275 -0.77 -2.02 21.62
N GLU A 276 -0.50 -2.07 22.92
CA GLU A 276 -1.49 -2.49 23.92
C GLU A 276 -2.76 -1.63 23.84
N GLY A 277 -3.90 -2.28 23.66
CA GLY A 277 -5.20 -1.62 23.46
C GLY A 277 -5.47 -1.14 22.03
N GLY A 278 -4.55 -1.40 21.10
CA GLY A 278 -4.70 -1.11 19.68
C GLY A 278 -5.31 -2.26 18.87
N THR A 279 -5.13 -2.18 17.56
CA THR A 279 -5.53 -3.18 16.57
C THR A 279 -4.40 -4.18 16.29
N GLU A 280 -4.68 -5.21 15.52
CA GLU A 280 -3.67 -6.08 14.93
C GLU A 280 -3.36 -5.68 13.50
N ALA A 281 -2.11 -5.91 13.09
CA ALA A 281 -1.63 -5.67 11.75
C ALA A 281 -1.84 -6.90 10.85
N CYS A 282 -2.40 -6.65 9.66
CA CYS A 282 -2.42 -7.61 8.56
C CYS A 282 -1.44 -7.15 7.48
N MET A 283 -0.22 -7.65 7.56
CA MET A 283 0.84 -7.30 6.61
C MET A 283 0.53 -7.88 5.22
N LYS A 284 0.60 -7.07 4.16
CA LYS A 284 0.17 -7.45 2.81
C LYS A 284 1.02 -6.86 1.69
N HIS A 285 1.03 -7.42 0.48
CA HIS A 285 0.48 -8.71 0.09
C HIS A 285 1.64 -9.68 -0.13
N PHE A 286 1.61 -10.82 0.51
CA PHE A 286 2.68 -11.81 0.39
C PHE A 286 2.56 -12.54 -0.96
N ILE A 287 3.54 -12.54 -1.84
CA ILE A 287 4.92 -12.05 -1.66
C ILE A 287 5.13 -10.68 -2.35
N ALA A 288 4.36 -10.36 -3.39
CA ALA A 288 4.40 -9.12 -4.16
C ALA A 288 3.10 -8.95 -4.94
N ARG A 289 2.70 -7.73 -5.25
CA ARG A 289 1.46 -7.48 -5.99
C ARG A 289 1.56 -7.99 -7.43
N GLY A 290 0.54 -8.76 -7.85
CA GLY A 290 0.41 -9.18 -9.24
C GLY A 290 0.08 -8.01 -10.15
N GLY A 291 0.72 -7.98 -11.31
CA GLY A 291 0.59 -6.86 -12.24
C GLY A 291 1.73 -5.86 -12.12
N ASP A 292 2.51 -5.91 -11.03
CA ASP A 292 3.80 -5.24 -11.00
C ASP A 292 4.73 -5.97 -11.99
N SER A 293 4.86 -5.35 -13.17
CA SER A 293 5.75 -5.85 -14.22
C SER A 293 7.20 -5.92 -13.74
N SER A 294 7.56 -5.11 -12.74
CA SER A 294 8.88 -5.09 -12.14
C SER A 294 9.20 -6.39 -11.44
N PHE A 295 8.31 -6.90 -10.59
CA PHE A 295 8.54 -8.21 -9.94
C PHE A 295 8.43 -9.37 -10.92
N GLN A 296 7.46 -9.37 -11.84
CA GLN A 296 7.35 -10.43 -12.85
C GLN A 296 8.55 -10.47 -13.79
N ASN A 297 9.09 -9.31 -14.15
CA ASN A 297 10.28 -9.21 -14.99
C ASN A 297 11.57 -9.50 -14.20
N ALA A 298 11.62 -9.18 -12.93
CA ALA A 298 12.77 -9.35 -12.05
C ALA A 298 12.95 -10.80 -11.55
N ARG A 299 11.97 -11.68 -11.71
CA ARG A 299 12.03 -13.08 -11.26
C ARG A 299 13.10 -13.92 -11.95
N SER A 300 13.61 -13.48 -13.07
CA SER A 300 14.83 -14.06 -13.65
C SER A 300 16.09 -13.70 -12.87
N ASP A 301 15.99 -12.76 -11.93
CA ASP A 301 17.08 -12.28 -11.10
C ASP A 301 16.90 -12.71 -9.64
N ALA A 302 17.68 -13.69 -9.21
CA ALA A 302 17.66 -14.16 -7.83
C ALA A 302 17.96 -13.07 -6.79
N GLN A 303 18.72 -12.03 -7.17
CA GLN A 303 19.02 -10.88 -6.29
C GLN A 303 17.77 -10.08 -5.98
N THR A 304 16.90 -9.84 -6.96
CA THR A 304 15.66 -9.10 -6.74
C THR A 304 14.70 -9.85 -5.82
N VAL A 305 14.54 -11.17 -6.02
CA VAL A 305 13.74 -11.99 -5.10
C VAL A 305 14.33 -11.97 -3.68
N ASP A 306 15.65 -12.01 -3.54
CA ASP A 306 16.30 -11.94 -2.22
C ASP A 306 16.08 -10.58 -1.54
N ASN A 307 16.12 -9.49 -2.30
CA ASN A 307 15.80 -8.14 -1.80
C ASN A 307 14.36 -8.04 -1.28
N TRP A 308 13.38 -8.52 -2.04
CA TRP A 308 11.99 -8.59 -1.58
C TRP A 308 11.85 -9.37 -0.29
N MET A 309 12.51 -10.53 -0.22
CA MET A 309 12.51 -11.36 0.99
C MET A 309 13.23 -10.69 2.16
N THR A 310 14.19 -9.81 1.91
CA THR A 310 14.88 -9.04 2.97
C THR A 310 13.90 -8.15 3.70
N ALA A 311 13.08 -7.36 2.99
CA ALA A 311 12.06 -6.50 3.59
C ALA A 311 11.05 -7.32 4.43
N TRP A 312 10.52 -8.42 3.87
CA TRP A 312 9.61 -9.31 4.57
C TRP A 312 10.23 -9.95 5.82
N LYS A 313 11.48 -10.43 5.74
CA LYS A 313 12.19 -11.04 6.89
C LYS A 313 12.34 -10.06 8.04
N ILE A 314 12.72 -8.81 7.73
CA ILE A 314 12.86 -7.76 8.75
C ILE A 314 11.49 -7.41 9.36
N ALA A 315 10.48 -7.21 8.53
CA ALA A 315 9.14 -6.86 8.99
C ALA A 315 8.50 -7.96 9.84
N LEU A 316 8.69 -9.24 9.49
CA LEU A 316 8.18 -10.38 10.25
C LEU A 316 8.79 -10.50 11.66
N GLU A 317 9.91 -9.84 11.95
CA GLU A 317 10.47 -9.79 13.30
C GLU A 317 9.55 -9.06 14.31
N SER A 318 8.65 -8.20 13.84
CA SER A 318 7.62 -7.55 14.68
C SER A 318 6.41 -8.45 14.96
N ASN A 319 6.39 -9.68 14.43
CA ASN A 319 5.35 -10.68 14.64
C ASN A 319 3.94 -10.16 14.29
N PRO A 320 3.68 -9.75 13.03
CA PRO A 320 2.34 -9.37 12.60
C PRO A 320 1.37 -10.53 12.86
N LYS A 321 0.19 -10.23 13.39
CA LYS A 321 -0.79 -11.27 13.72
C LYS A 321 -1.43 -11.87 12.48
N TRP A 322 -1.54 -11.07 11.42
CA TRP A 322 -2.14 -11.48 10.15
C TRP A 322 -1.20 -11.21 8.99
N VAL A 323 -1.24 -12.06 7.98
CA VAL A 323 -0.61 -11.88 6.68
C VAL A 323 -1.64 -12.15 5.60
N MET A 324 -1.76 -11.24 4.63
CA MET A 324 -2.59 -11.44 3.45
C MET A 324 -1.72 -11.84 2.26
N THR A 325 -2.15 -12.87 1.53
CA THR A 325 -1.52 -13.28 0.27
C THR A 325 -1.90 -12.35 -0.88
N ASN A 326 -1.18 -12.44 -1.98
CA ASN A 326 -1.38 -11.55 -3.12
C ASN A 326 -2.40 -12.10 -4.12
N GLY A 327 -3.47 -11.33 -4.36
CA GLY A 327 -4.58 -11.67 -5.23
C GLY A 327 -4.29 -11.80 -6.73
N TYR A 328 -3.20 -11.24 -7.22
CA TYR A 328 -2.95 -11.15 -8.66
C TYR A 328 -1.57 -11.67 -9.07
N GLY A 329 -0.83 -12.22 -8.12
CA GLY A 329 0.55 -12.62 -8.30
C GLY A 329 0.77 -14.11 -8.32
N THR A 330 1.81 -14.52 -9.03
CA THR A 330 2.35 -15.87 -8.92
C THR A 330 3.34 -15.93 -7.75
N GLY A 331 3.42 -17.10 -7.10
CA GLY A 331 4.35 -17.31 -5.99
C GLY A 331 5.82 -17.44 -6.43
N LEU A 332 6.67 -17.95 -5.55
CA LEU A 332 8.11 -18.13 -5.78
C LEU A 332 8.40 -19.00 -7.01
N THR A 333 7.55 -19.97 -7.33
CA THR A 333 7.72 -20.85 -8.51
C THR A 333 7.43 -20.14 -9.83
N ASN A 334 6.83 -18.95 -9.81
CA ASN A 334 6.43 -18.18 -10.99
C ASN A 334 5.52 -18.94 -11.98
N THR A 335 4.80 -19.91 -11.51
CA THR A 335 3.97 -20.77 -12.39
C THR A 335 2.50 -20.76 -12.03
N VAL A 336 2.19 -20.48 -10.76
CA VAL A 336 0.83 -20.54 -10.23
C VAL A 336 0.59 -19.40 -9.25
N HIS A 337 -0.68 -19.04 -9.09
CA HIS A 337 -1.13 -18.07 -8.09
C HIS A 337 -0.62 -18.44 -6.69
N VAL A 338 -0.30 -17.44 -5.87
CA VAL A 338 0.34 -17.58 -4.55
C VAL A 338 -0.34 -18.62 -3.68
N ASP A 339 -1.67 -18.59 -3.54
CA ASP A 339 -2.40 -19.51 -2.66
C ASP A 339 -2.33 -20.98 -3.10
N TYR A 340 -2.14 -21.20 -4.40
CA TYR A 340 -1.96 -22.53 -4.99
C TYR A 340 -0.50 -22.94 -5.04
N ASP A 341 0.45 -22.03 -4.80
CA ASP A 341 1.88 -22.32 -4.80
C ASP A 341 2.34 -22.84 -3.43
N LYS A 342 2.36 -24.17 -3.31
CA LYS A 342 2.77 -24.83 -2.07
C LYS A 342 4.18 -24.42 -1.62
N GLU A 343 5.12 -24.19 -2.55
CA GLU A 343 6.49 -23.79 -2.20
C GLU A 343 6.48 -22.41 -1.53
N THR A 344 5.68 -21.48 -2.02
CA THR A 344 5.52 -20.15 -1.43
C THR A 344 4.86 -20.20 -0.05
N MET A 345 3.79 -20.97 0.09
CA MET A 345 3.09 -21.10 1.38
C MET A 345 3.97 -21.84 2.42
N ASP A 346 4.68 -22.89 2.02
CA ASP A 346 5.67 -23.58 2.87
C ASP A 346 6.85 -22.66 3.24
N TYR A 347 7.26 -21.78 2.35
CA TYR A 347 8.30 -20.79 2.66
C TYR A 347 7.85 -19.86 3.79
N LEU A 348 6.65 -19.30 3.71
CA LEU A 348 6.10 -18.45 4.77
C LEU A 348 5.95 -19.21 6.09
N ARG A 349 5.27 -20.37 6.07
CA ARG A 349 4.97 -21.15 7.28
C ARG A 349 6.21 -21.81 7.90
N ASN A 350 7.02 -22.51 7.08
CA ASN A 350 8.04 -23.42 7.59
C ASN A 350 9.42 -22.80 7.56
N THR A 351 9.76 -21.98 6.54
CA THR A 351 11.10 -21.37 6.41
C THR A 351 11.18 -20.08 7.20
N LEU A 352 10.19 -19.19 7.08
CA LEU A 352 10.12 -17.94 7.85
C LEU A 352 9.52 -18.16 9.25
N GLY A 353 8.88 -19.31 9.48
CA GLY A 353 8.33 -19.68 10.80
C GLY A 353 7.09 -18.90 11.20
N TYR A 354 6.34 -18.37 10.24
CA TYR A 354 5.16 -17.57 10.52
C TYR A 354 4.00 -18.43 11.04
N ASP A 355 3.51 -18.11 12.25
CA ASP A 355 2.46 -18.89 12.94
C ASP A 355 1.13 -18.13 13.09
N GLY A 356 1.04 -16.90 12.61
CA GLY A 356 -0.19 -16.10 12.61
C GLY A 356 -1.23 -16.56 11.58
N ILE A 357 -2.32 -15.81 11.44
CA ILE A 357 -3.38 -16.08 10.49
C ILE A 357 -2.95 -15.68 9.08
N ILE A 358 -3.16 -16.56 8.10
CA ILE A 358 -3.00 -16.22 6.68
C ILE A 358 -4.38 -16.12 6.06
N VAL A 359 -4.70 -14.95 5.52
CA VAL A 359 -5.92 -14.68 4.75
C VAL A 359 -5.57 -14.44 3.28
N SER A 360 -6.39 -14.90 2.34
CA SER A 360 -6.21 -14.53 0.93
C SER A 360 -6.63 -13.09 0.69
N ASP A 361 -6.12 -12.49 -0.38
CA ASP A 361 -6.74 -11.29 -0.93
C ASP A 361 -8.17 -11.59 -1.41
N TRP A 362 -8.96 -10.56 -1.69
CA TRP A 362 -10.38 -10.69 -1.97
C TRP A 362 -10.66 -11.25 -3.36
N GLY A 363 -11.31 -12.40 -3.38
CA GLY A 363 -11.74 -13.06 -4.61
C GLY A 363 -10.69 -13.94 -5.29
N ASP A 364 -9.58 -14.23 -4.64
CA ASP A 364 -8.46 -15.00 -5.19
C ASP A 364 -8.86 -16.40 -5.66
N GLN A 365 -9.78 -17.06 -4.96
CA GLN A 365 -10.28 -18.37 -5.33
C GLN A 365 -11.42 -18.31 -6.35
N GLY A 366 -11.79 -17.10 -6.78
CA GLY A 366 -12.77 -16.88 -7.83
C GLY A 366 -12.25 -17.20 -9.23
N ASP A 367 -13.17 -17.36 -10.18
CA ASP A 367 -12.84 -17.75 -11.56
C ASP A 367 -11.94 -16.72 -12.29
N SER A 368 -12.08 -15.43 -11.97
CA SER A 368 -11.30 -14.36 -12.61
C SER A 368 -9.81 -14.42 -12.23
N ASN A 369 -9.50 -14.73 -11.00
CA ASN A 369 -8.13 -14.71 -10.46
C ASN A 369 -7.46 -16.08 -10.55
N SER A 370 -8.22 -17.17 -10.47
CA SER A 370 -7.72 -18.54 -10.64
C SER A 370 -7.62 -18.99 -12.10
N GLY A 371 -8.14 -18.21 -13.04
CA GLY A 371 -8.16 -18.54 -14.47
C GLY A 371 -6.76 -18.73 -15.06
N GLY A 372 -6.55 -19.86 -15.74
CA GLY A 372 -5.26 -20.20 -16.34
C GLY A 372 -4.23 -20.81 -15.38
N THR A 373 -4.51 -20.89 -14.09
CA THR A 373 -3.65 -21.52 -13.09
C THR A 373 -3.71 -23.04 -13.22
N THR A 374 -2.55 -23.68 -13.40
CA THR A 374 -2.41 -25.14 -13.51
C THR A 374 -1.42 -25.63 -12.47
N VAL A 375 -1.87 -26.52 -11.57
CA VAL A 375 -1.07 -27.13 -10.51
C VAL A 375 -0.97 -28.63 -10.76
N ASP A 376 0.24 -29.17 -10.79
CA ASP A 376 0.52 -30.59 -11.05
C ASP A 376 -0.15 -31.13 -12.33
N GLY A 377 -0.35 -30.26 -13.32
CA GLY A 377 -0.99 -30.58 -14.60
C GLY A 377 -2.52 -30.57 -14.56
N VAL A 378 -3.13 -30.10 -13.47
CA VAL A 378 -4.58 -29.94 -13.31
C VAL A 378 -4.92 -28.44 -13.36
N GLU A 379 -5.80 -28.03 -14.26
CA GLU A 379 -6.33 -26.69 -14.30
C GLU A 379 -7.24 -26.46 -13.09
N ILE A 380 -6.98 -25.42 -12.30
CA ILE A 380 -7.69 -25.15 -11.03
C ILE A 380 -9.19 -24.99 -11.24
N LEU A 381 -9.62 -24.32 -12.30
CA LEU A 381 -11.05 -24.16 -12.61
C LEU A 381 -11.75 -25.44 -13.01
N SER A 382 -11.02 -26.51 -13.29
CA SER A 382 -11.59 -27.84 -13.53
C SER A 382 -11.93 -28.59 -12.23
N LEU A 383 -11.43 -28.12 -11.09
CA LEU A 383 -11.75 -28.65 -9.77
C LEU A 383 -13.13 -28.16 -9.33
N SER A 384 -13.86 -29.00 -8.59
CA SER A 384 -15.05 -28.54 -7.87
C SER A 384 -14.69 -27.50 -6.79
N ILE A 385 -15.63 -26.68 -6.39
CA ILE A 385 -15.41 -25.66 -5.35
C ILE A 385 -14.85 -26.26 -4.05
N PRO A 386 -15.38 -27.36 -3.50
CA PRO A 386 -14.79 -28.03 -2.33
C PRO A 386 -13.33 -28.46 -2.53
N GLU A 387 -12.98 -28.99 -3.70
CA GLU A 387 -11.61 -29.39 -4.02
C GLU A 387 -10.70 -28.17 -4.13
N ARG A 388 -11.16 -27.07 -4.75
CA ARG A 388 -10.41 -25.82 -4.91
C ARG A 388 -10.10 -25.20 -3.54
N TYR A 389 -11.11 -25.10 -2.67
CA TYR A 389 -10.93 -24.55 -1.33
C TYR A 389 -10.05 -25.46 -0.46
N ALA A 390 -10.25 -26.77 -0.51
CA ALA A 390 -9.39 -27.71 0.20
C ALA A 390 -7.92 -27.60 -0.25
N TYR A 391 -7.68 -27.30 -1.52
CA TYR A 391 -6.33 -27.15 -2.04
C TYR A 391 -5.59 -25.99 -1.35
N VAL A 392 -6.16 -24.78 -1.35
CA VAL A 392 -5.51 -23.59 -0.75
C VAL A 392 -5.42 -23.71 0.78
N ILE A 393 -6.43 -24.28 1.44
CA ILE A 393 -6.41 -24.52 2.89
C ILE A 393 -5.31 -25.52 3.27
N ASN A 394 -5.17 -26.63 2.55
CA ASN A 394 -4.11 -27.60 2.79
C ASN A 394 -2.72 -27.07 2.47
N ASN A 395 -2.59 -26.05 1.63
CA ASN A 395 -1.34 -25.33 1.40
C ASN A 395 -0.93 -24.40 2.55
N GLY A 396 -1.86 -24.07 3.47
CA GLY A 396 -1.55 -23.26 4.65
C GLY A 396 -2.37 -21.99 4.81
N LEU A 397 -3.30 -21.69 3.87
CA LEU A 397 -4.24 -20.59 3.99
C LEU A 397 -5.23 -20.88 5.13
N ASP A 398 -5.52 -19.91 6.00
CA ASP A 398 -6.48 -20.06 7.09
C ASP A 398 -7.86 -19.50 6.72
N GLN A 399 -7.92 -18.35 6.05
CA GLN A 399 -9.17 -17.70 5.68
C GLN A 399 -9.22 -17.31 4.21
N ILE A 400 -10.40 -17.45 3.63
CA ILE A 400 -10.74 -17.03 2.26
C ILE A 400 -11.33 -15.63 2.32
N GLY A 401 -10.64 -14.65 1.73
CA GLY A 401 -11.14 -13.30 1.53
C GLY A 401 -12.15 -13.23 0.39
N ALA A 402 -13.32 -12.64 0.62
CA ALA A 402 -14.34 -12.55 -0.42
C ALA A 402 -15.24 -11.30 -0.28
N PHE A 403 -15.70 -10.76 -1.41
CA PHE A 403 -16.61 -9.62 -1.44
C PHE A 403 -18.00 -9.95 -0.90
N ALA A 404 -18.43 -11.18 -1.04
CA ALA A 404 -19.68 -11.70 -0.49
C ALA A 404 -19.58 -13.22 -0.32
N CYS A 405 -20.52 -13.82 0.42
CA CYS A 405 -20.61 -15.25 0.59
C CYS A 405 -22.07 -15.69 0.60
N ASP A 406 -22.38 -16.81 -0.08
CA ASP A 406 -23.68 -17.50 0.01
C ASP A 406 -23.54 -18.99 -0.29
N TYR A 407 -24.65 -19.72 -0.29
CA TYR A 407 -24.65 -21.17 -0.56
C TYR A 407 -24.63 -21.52 -2.06
N GLU A 408 -24.94 -20.58 -2.94
CA GLU A 408 -25.18 -20.83 -4.36
C GLU A 408 -24.10 -20.23 -5.27
N SER A 409 -23.14 -19.47 -4.71
CA SER A 409 -22.07 -18.85 -5.47
C SER A 409 -21.23 -19.87 -6.22
N ASP A 410 -20.93 -19.59 -7.46
CA ASP A 410 -20.01 -20.36 -8.31
C ASP A 410 -18.57 -19.80 -8.32
N GLY A 411 -18.31 -18.77 -7.50
CA GLY A 411 -17.02 -18.06 -7.43
C GLY A 411 -16.90 -16.88 -8.38
N HIS A 412 -17.96 -16.55 -9.16
CA HIS A 412 -17.92 -15.38 -10.02
C HIS A 412 -17.92 -14.07 -9.23
N GLY A 413 -17.20 -13.06 -9.74
CA GLY A 413 -17.16 -11.72 -9.16
C GLY A 413 -16.54 -11.66 -7.76
N GLY A 414 -15.71 -12.63 -7.39
CA GLY A 414 -15.05 -12.66 -6.08
C GLY A 414 -15.95 -13.05 -4.90
N GLN A 415 -17.07 -13.70 -5.17
CA GLN A 415 -17.95 -14.25 -4.16
C GLN A 415 -17.49 -15.65 -3.71
N ALA A 416 -17.64 -15.96 -2.42
CA ALA A 416 -17.34 -17.27 -1.87
C ALA A 416 -18.59 -18.16 -1.80
N ASN A 417 -18.39 -19.48 -1.95
CA ASN A 417 -19.42 -20.49 -1.75
C ASN A 417 -19.33 -21.07 -0.35
N ARG A 418 -20.36 -20.85 0.46
CA ARG A 418 -20.37 -21.31 1.85
C ARG A 418 -20.38 -22.83 1.99
N SER A 419 -21.04 -23.57 1.07
CA SER A 419 -21.06 -25.01 1.12
C SER A 419 -19.70 -25.65 0.76
N GLY A 420 -18.82 -24.93 0.07
CA GLY A 420 -17.54 -25.45 -0.37
C GLY A 420 -16.65 -25.97 0.76
N ILE A 421 -16.47 -25.21 1.85
CA ILE A 421 -15.72 -25.66 3.03
C ILE A 421 -16.48 -26.77 3.78
N ASN A 422 -17.80 -26.64 3.96
CA ASN A 422 -18.61 -27.70 4.59
C ASN A 422 -18.40 -29.04 3.88
N GLU A 423 -18.58 -29.04 2.56
CA GLU A 423 -18.43 -30.25 1.74
C GLU A 423 -16.99 -30.77 1.75
N ALA A 424 -15.99 -29.89 1.74
CA ALA A 424 -14.59 -30.28 1.82
C ALA A 424 -14.26 -31.00 3.14
N LEU A 425 -14.81 -30.50 4.25
CA LEU A 425 -14.69 -31.15 5.57
C LEU A 425 -15.45 -32.48 5.63
N GLU A 426 -16.69 -32.53 5.15
CA GLU A 426 -17.51 -33.74 5.13
C GLU A 426 -16.90 -34.86 4.27
N GLN A 427 -16.27 -34.49 3.15
CA GLN A 427 -15.60 -35.42 2.23
C GLN A 427 -14.19 -35.80 2.72
N GLY A 428 -13.70 -35.17 3.79
CA GLY A 428 -12.34 -35.39 4.31
C GLY A 428 -11.22 -34.86 3.38
N LEU A 429 -11.55 -33.90 2.51
CA LEU A 429 -10.57 -33.18 1.68
C LEU A 429 -9.70 -32.24 2.51
N ILE A 430 -10.27 -31.68 3.59
CA ILE A 430 -9.56 -31.00 4.67
C ILE A 430 -9.57 -31.94 5.87
N SER A 431 -8.38 -32.27 6.42
CA SER A 431 -8.28 -33.15 7.59
C SER A 431 -8.79 -32.47 8.86
N GLU A 432 -9.21 -33.26 9.85
CA GLU A 432 -9.60 -32.73 11.17
C GLU A 432 -8.45 -31.97 11.85
N GLU A 433 -7.22 -32.43 11.68
CA GLU A 433 -6.03 -31.76 12.20
C GLU A 433 -5.86 -30.36 11.56
N ARG A 434 -5.96 -30.26 10.23
CA ARG A 434 -5.86 -28.99 9.51
C ARG A 434 -7.05 -28.07 9.83
N CYS A 435 -8.23 -28.62 9.98
CA CYS A 435 -9.41 -27.87 10.45
C CYS A 435 -9.18 -27.28 11.84
N TYR A 436 -8.64 -28.09 12.77
CA TYR A 436 -8.32 -27.63 14.12
C TYR A 436 -7.26 -26.52 14.10
N GLU A 437 -6.22 -26.63 13.31
CA GLU A 437 -5.17 -25.61 13.20
C GLU A 437 -5.72 -24.23 12.78
N THR A 438 -6.56 -24.19 11.74
CA THR A 438 -7.23 -22.96 11.31
C THR A 438 -8.14 -22.40 12.40
N CYS A 439 -9.05 -23.24 12.92
CA CYS A 439 -9.99 -22.82 13.97
C CYS A 439 -9.24 -22.35 15.23
N TYR A 440 -8.14 -23.02 15.58
CA TYR A 440 -7.31 -22.63 16.72
C TYR A 440 -6.75 -21.23 16.56
N ARG A 441 -6.13 -20.89 15.41
CA ARG A 441 -5.59 -19.55 15.18
C ARG A 441 -6.68 -18.48 15.26
N VAL A 442 -7.78 -18.67 14.54
CA VAL A 442 -8.88 -17.69 14.50
C VAL A 442 -9.59 -17.53 15.85
N LEU A 443 -9.80 -18.61 16.61
CA LEU A 443 -10.41 -18.52 17.93
C LEU A 443 -9.47 -17.94 18.97
N LYS A 444 -8.18 -18.32 18.92
CA LYS A 444 -7.17 -17.79 19.84
C LYS A 444 -7.04 -16.29 19.70
N ASP A 445 -7.03 -15.77 18.48
CA ASP A 445 -7.03 -14.35 18.15
C ASP A 445 -8.20 -13.62 18.85
N LYS A 446 -9.41 -14.15 18.76
CA LYS A 446 -10.60 -13.58 19.43
C LYS A 446 -10.48 -13.58 20.95
N PHE A 447 -9.86 -14.60 21.56
CA PHE A 447 -9.58 -14.64 22.99
C PHE A 447 -8.47 -13.64 23.38
N GLU A 448 -7.43 -13.51 22.57
CA GLU A 448 -6.36 -12.54 22.81
C GLU A 448 -6.87 -11.10 22.79
N PHE A 449 -7.81 -10.77 21.90
CA PHE A 449 -8.51 -9.50 21.91
C PHE A 449 -9.44 -9.25 23.11
N GLY A 450 -9.76 -10.29 23.88
CA GLY A 450 -10.75 -10.22 24.96
C GLY A 450 -12.20 -10.07 24.49
N LEU A 451 -12.50 -10.46 23.24
CA LEU A 451 -13.84 -10.29 22.67
C LEU A 451 -14.90 -11.17 23.33
N PHE A 452 -14.53 -12.30 23.88
CA PHE A 452 -15.44 -13.14 24.63
C PHE A 452 -15.86 -12.48 25.96
N GLU A 453 -14.97 -11.70 26.56
CA GLU A 453 -15.26 -10.93 27.78
C GLU A 453 -16.07 -9.68 27.43
N ASN A 454 -15.53 -8.79 26.60
CA ASN A 454 -16.23 -7.57 26.20
C ASN A 454 -16.01 -7.22 24.74
N PRO A 455 -16.97 -7.58 23.83
CA PRO A 455 -16.86 -7.25 22.42
C PRO A 455 -17.35 -5.84 22.07
N TYR A 456 -17.92 -5.10 23.03
CA TYR A 456 -18.62 -3.84 22.80
C TYR A 456 -17.72 -2.62 22.99
N SER A 457 -17.79 -1.70 22.04
CA SER A 457 -17.16 -0.38 22.16
C SER A 457 -18.02 0.55 22.99
N ASP A 458 -17.39 1.26 23.93
CA ASP A 458 -17.99 2.31 24.74
C ASP A 458 -17.95 3.63 23.97
N LYS A 459 -19.11 4.15 23.57
CA LYS A 459 -19.22 5.36 22.75
C LYS A 459 -18.52 6.56 23.40
N ASP A 460 -18.68 6.76 24.71
CA ASP A 460 -18.15 7.95 25.39
C ASP A 460 -16.61 7.89 25.45
N LYS A 461 -16.03 6.72 25.72
CA LYS A 461 -14.58 6.52 25.69
C LYS A 461 -14.02 6.63 24.28
N ALA A 462 -14.69 6.02 23.29
CA ALA A 462 -14.25 6.01 21.91
C ALA A 462 -14.20 7.42 21.30
N LEU A 463 -15.22 8.25 21.57
CA LEU A 463 -15.25 9.61 21.06
C LEU A 463 -14.17 10.53 21.67
N VAL A 464 -13.67 10.20 22.86
CA VAL A 464 -12.52 10.93 23.45
C VAL A 464 -11.21 10.57 22.72
N ILE A 465 -11.09 9.33 22.25
CA ILE A 465 -9.90 8.83 21.55
C ILE A 465 -9.93 9.22 20.07
N ALA A 466 -11.03 8.88 19.38
CA ALA A 466 -11.14 8.98 17.93
C ALA A 466 -11.46 10.39 17.42
N ALA A 467 -12.15 11.21 18.22
CA ALA A 467 -12.52 12.55 17.80
C ALA A 467 -12.79 13.45 19.00
N SER A 468 -12.39 14.71 18.90
CA SER A 468 -12.69 15.75 19.90
C SER A 468 -14.13 16.27 19.81
N ALA A 469 -14.91 15.91 18.77
CA ALA A 469 -16.28 16.35 18.55
C ALA A 469 -17.25 15.18 18.40
N GLU A 470 -18.42 15.32 18.99
CA GLU A 470 -19.46 14.30 19.01
C GLU A 470 -20.04 14.00 17.61
N TYR A 471 -19.87 14.90 16.63
CA TYR A 471 -20.55 14.81 15.36
C TYR A 471 -19.97 15.68 14.25
N ILE A 472 -19.65 15.07 13.12
CA ILE A 472 -19.62 15.72 11.79
C ILE A 472 -20.80 15.14 11.00
N ALA A 473 -21.69 16.00 10.51
CA ALA A 473 -22.96 15.60 9.94
C ALA A 473 -22.81 14.73 8.70
N GLU A 474 -21.84 15.05 7.87
CA GLU A 474 -21.59 14.40 6.58
C GLU A 474 -20.06 14.43 6.32
N PRO A 475 -19.30 13.39 6.66
CA PRO A 475 -17.83 13.40 6.45
C PRO A 475 -17.43 13.53 4.97
N TRP A 476 -18.32 13.26 4.05
CA TRP A 476 -18.12 13.38 2.60
C TRP A 476 -18.65 14.68 1.98
N ASP A 477 -19.36 15.52 2.69
CA ASP A 477 -19.67 16.89 2.25
C ASP A 477 -18.61 17.85 2.82
N ILE A 478 -17.35 17.50 2.61
CA ILE A 478 -16.22 18.31 3.07
C ILE A 478 -16.00 19.42 2.06
N THR A 479 -16.88 20.39 2.11
CA THR A 479 -16.66 21.72 1.53
C THR A 479 -15.81 22.61 2.44
N ASP A 480 -15.52 22.14 3.67
CA ASP A 480 -14.78 22.88 4.70
C ASP A 480 -13.81 21.96 5.48
N ILE A 481 -12.59 21.94 5.00
CA ILE A 481 -11.45 21.22 5.62
C ILE A 481 -11.23 21.63 7.08
N ASP A 482 -11.42 22.93 7.40
CA ASP A 482 -11.20 23.43 8.76
C ASP A 482 -12.20 22.80 9.73
N THR A 483 -13.44 22.61 9.31
CA THR A 483 -14.48 21.96 10.14
C THR A 483 -14.11 20.48 10.39
N LEU A 484 -13.62 19.77 9.38
CA LEU A 484 -13.19 18.39 9.55
C LEU A 484 -12.00 18.28 10.51
N MET A 485 -10.97 19.09 10.28
CA MET A 485 -9.77 19.05 11.13
C MET A 485 -10.06 19.48 12.56
N ALA A 486 -10.98 20.42 12.78
CA ALA A 486 -11.41 20.84 14.11
C ALA A 486 -12.21 19.75 14.86
N ALA A 487 -12.76 18.78 14.15
CA ALA A 487 -13.50 17.69 14.76
C ALA A 487 -12.63 16.50 15.15
N ARG A 488 -11.39 16.46 14.68
CA ARG A 488 -10.42 15.39 14.96
C ARG A 488 -9.64 15.63 16.24
N ASN A 489 -8.97 14.58 16.73
CA ASN A 489 -8.04 14.72 17.84
C ASN A 489 -6.91 15.71 17.48
N PRO A 490 -6.78 16.86 18.19
CA PRO A 490 -5.82 17.88 17.81
C PRO A 490 -4.35 17.43 17.92
N GLU A 491 -4.03 16.45 18.76
CA GLU A 491 -2.69 15.90 18.86
C GLU A 491 -2.33 15.09 17.61
N VAL A 492 -3.28 14.31 17.09
CA VAL A 492 -3.10 13.55 15.84
C VAL A 492 -2.98 14.50 14.65
N VAL A 493 -3.81 15.52 14.58
CA VAL A 493 -3.74 16.55 13.52
C VAL A 493 -2.39 17.23 13.49
N GLU A 494 -1.81 17.55 14.63
CA GLU A 494 -0.49 18.19 14.68
C GLU A 494 0.63 17.24 14.24
N LEU A 495 0.56 15.95 14.59
CA LEU A 495 1.49 14.93 14.08
C LEU A 495 1.36 14.76 12.56
N GLU A 496 0.15 14.77 12.02
CA GLU A 496 -0.08 14.72 10.57
C GLU A 496 0.47 15.96 9.85
N ARG A 497 0.34 17.14 10.42
CA ARG A 497 0.95 18.36 9.90
C ARG A 497 2.47 18.30 9.92
N GLN A 498 3.04 17.70 10.96
CA GLN A 498 4.46 17.43 11.01
C GLN A 498 4.86 16.48 9.86
N LEU A 499 4.12 15.40 9.65
CA LEU A 499 4.36 14.47 8.53
C LEU A 499 4.24 15.17 7.17
N GLN A 500 3.24 16.05 6.98
CA GLN A 500 3.09 16.83 5.75
C GLN A 500 4.30 17.71 5.46
N ALA A 501 4.89 18.31 6.48
CA ALA A 501 6.10 19.12 6.32
C ALA A 501 7.34 18.25 6.06
N GLU A 502 7.56 17.22 6.89
CA GLU A 502 8.74 16.37 6.83
C GLU A 502 8.79 15.48 5.59
N SER A 503 7.64 15.18 4.99
CA SER A 503 7.56 14.38 3.77
C SER A 503 7.59 15.20 2.47
N ALA A 504 7.46 16.51 2.54
CA ALA A 504 7.56 17.36 1.36
C ALA A 504 9.00 17.40 0.85
N VAL A 505 9.20 17.14 -0.44
CA VAL A 505 10.52 17.04 -1.07
C VAL A 505 10.78 18.24 -1.97
N LEU A 506 11.76 19.07 -1.63
CA LEU A 506 12.23 20.13 -2.52
C LEU A 506 13.17 19.54 -3.55
N ILE A 507 12.72 19.43 -4.79
CA ILE A 507 13.49 18.80 -5.88
C ILE A 507 14.40 19.83 -6.58
N LYS A 508 13.89 21.06 -6.79
CA LYS A 508 14.60 22.14 -7.47
C LYS A 508 14.32 23.47 -6.79
N ASN A 509 15.33 24.34 -6.72
CA ASN A 509 15.19 25.68 -6.13
C ASN A 509 16.25 26.64 -6.71
N ASP A 510 16.01 27.10 -7.93
CA ASP A 510 16.94 28.01 -8.62
C ASP A 510 16.97 29.36 -7.90
N ASP A 511 18.17 29.89 -7.73
CA ASP A 511 18.43 31.20 -7.13
C ASP A 511 17.83 31.38 -5.70
N ASP A 512 17.62 30.30 -4.94
CA ASP A 512 16.96 30.31 -3.63
C ASP A 512 15.56 30.99 -3.70
N LEU A 513 14.75 30.67 -4.74
CA LEU A 513 13.42 31.25 -4.91
C LEU A 513 12.51 30.93 -3.72
N LEU A 514 12.56 29.68 -3.22
CA LEU A 514 11.92 29.27 -1.99
C LEU A 514 12.89 29.33 -0.80
N PRO A 515 12.44 29.75 0.38
CA PRO A 515 11.09 30.21 0.69
C PRO A 515 10.80 31.62 0.17
N LEU A 516 9.55 31.83 -0.26
CA LEU A 516 9.06 33.15 -0.71
C LEU A 516 9.05 34.17 0.43
N GLN A 517 9.26 35.43 0.09
CA GLN A 517 9.11 36.50 1.08
C GLN A 517 7.64 36.80 1.36
N LYS A 518 7.27 36.96 2.64
CA LYS A 518 5.90 37.35 3.00
C LYS A 518 5.51 38.67 2.33
N GLY A 519 4.33 38.70 1.75
CA GLY A 519 3.82 39.84 0.98
C GLY A 519 4.19 39.84 -0.51
N THR A 520 4.87 38.83 -1.02
CA THR A 520 5.08 38.59 -2.47
C THR A 520 3.73 38.53 -3.18
N LYS A 521 3.64 39.12 -4.39
CA LYS A 521 2.44 39.01 -5.24
C LYS A 521 2.39 37.65 -5.90
N VAL A 522 1.40 36.87 -5.54
CA VAL A 522 1.26 35.48 -5.97
C VAL A 522 -0.01 35.31 -6.80
N TYR A 523 0.11 34.70 -7.95
CA TYR A 523 -0.97 34.09 -8.70
C TYR A 523 -0.91 32.58 -8.51
N ILE A 524 -2.03 31.94 -8.15
CA ILE A 524 -2.10 30.48 -8.01
C ILE A 524 -3.17 29.89 -8.94
N ASN A 525 -2.82 28.83 -9.61
CA ASN A 525 -3.75 27.99 -10.34
C ASN A 525 -3.48 26.50 -10.00
N SER A 526 -4.52 25.68 -10.09
CA SER A 526 -4.46 24.29 -9.69
C SER A 526 -5.34 23.44 -10.63
N THR A 527 -4.83 22.29 -11.01
CA THR A 527 -5.59 21.24 -11.70
C THR A 527 -6.21 20.24 -10.73
N ALA A 528 -5.90 20.37 -9.43
CA ALA A 528 -6.58 19.66 -8.36
C ALA A 528 -8.07 20.02 -8.31
N SER A 529 -8.79 19.60 -7.31
CA SER A 529 -10.20 19.96 -7.18
C SER A 529 -10.40 21.47 -6.99
N ALA A 530 -11.58 21.99 -7.39
CA ALA A 530 -11.94 23.38 -7.11
C ALA A 530 -11.92 23.70 -5.62
N ILE A 531 -12.18 22.71 -4.75
CA ILE A 531 -12.12 22.82 -3.30
C ILE A 531 -10.70 23.13 -2.82
N THR A 532 -9.70 22.43 -3.38
CA THR A 532 -8.28 22.63 -3.06
C THR A 532 -7.85 24.06 -3.41
N LEU A 533 -8.18 24.53 -4.62
CA LEU A 533 -7.85 25.89 -5.06
C LEU A 533 -8.52 26.96 -4.18
N GLU A 534 -9.78 26.78 -3.82
CA GLU A 534 -10.48 27.71 -2.90
C GLU A 534 -9.85 27.68 -1.49
N GLY A 535 -9.40 26.53 -1.02
CA GLY A 535 -8.65 26.40 0.23
C GLY A 535 -7.34 27.20 0.20
N TYR A 536 -6.57 27.11 -0.89
CA TYR A 536 -5.36 27.91 -1.06
C TYR A 536 -5.66 29.42 -1.10
N LYS A 537 -6.67 29.85 -1.85
CA LYS A 537 -7.09 31.25 -1.92
C LYS A 537 -7.55 31.82 -0.58
N LYS A 538 -8.08 30.97 0.30
CA LYS A 538 -8.48 31.37 1.65
C LYS A 538 -7.28 31.61 2.57
N VAL A 539 -6.23 30.77 2.47
CA VAL A 539 -5.09 30.78 3.39
C VAL A 539 -3.95 31.70 2.91
N LEU A 540 -3.62 31.68 1.62
CA LEU A 540 -2.49 32.45 1.07
C LEU A 540 -2.50 33.93 1.40
N PRO A 541 -3.64 34.64 1.53
CA PRO A 541 -3.64 36.06 1.93
C PRO A 541 -3.00 36.37 3.28
N GLU A 542 -2.83 35.38 4.16
CA GLU A 542 -2.07 35.56 5.41
C GLU A 542 -0.54 35.64 5.19
N PHE A 543 -0.06 35.17 4.05
CA PHE A 543 1.36 35.06 3.70
C PHE A 543 1.76 35.95 2.53
N ALA A 544 0.86 36.17 1.57
CA ALA A 544 1.13 36.79 0.28
C ALA A 544 0.05 37.82 -0.10
N GLU A 545 0.36 38.69 -1.07
CA GLU A 545 -0.63 39.48 -1.82
C GLU A 545 -1.17 38.61 -2.98
N LEU A 546 -2.35 38.01 -2.80
CA LEU A 546 -2.96 37.21 -3.84
C LEU A 546 -3.51 38.09 -4.95
N VAL A 547 -3.14 37.82 -6.21
CA VAL A 547 -3.59 38.55 -7.39
C VAL A 547 -4.43 37.65 -8.31
N GLU A 548 -5.43 38.25 -8.97
CA GLU A 548 -6.33 37.53 -9.87
C GLU A 548 -5.84 37.51 -11.34
N ASP A 549 -4.86 38.34 -11.66
CA ASP A 549 -4.29 38.49 -13.00
C ASP A 549 -2.80 38.09 -12.96
N ILE A 550 -2.44 37.09 -13.75
CA ILE A 550 -1.08 36.56 -13.83
C ILE A 550 -0.04 37.64 -14.15
N GLU A 551 -0.40 38.66 -14.95
CA GLU A 551 0.47 39.76 -15.28
C GLU A 551 0.86 40.63 -14.09
N GLN A 552 0.07 40.60 -13.03
CA GLN A 552 0.36 41.37 -11.79
C GLN A 552 1.18 40.56 -10.77
N ALA A 553 1.38 39.28 -11.01
CA ALA A 553 2.13 38.40 -10.11
C ALA A 553 3.65 38.67 -10.20
N ASP A 554 4.35 38.49 -9.09
CA ASP A 554 5.78 38.31 -9.02
C ASP A 554 6.17 36.85 -9.20
N VAL A 555 5.32 35.95 -8.64
CA VAL A 555 5.50 34.50 -8.67
C VAL A 555 4.18 33.83 -9.03
N VAL A 556 4.26 32.82 -9.89
CA VAL A 556 3.15 31.92 -10.19
C VAL A 556 3.37 30.61 -9.44
N ILE A 557 2.32 30.12 -8.78
CA ILE A 557 2.28 28.78 -8.20
C ILE A 557 1.38 27.92 -9.10
N ALA A 558 1.97 26.91 -9.73
CA ALA A 558 1.28 25.90 -10.51
C ALA A 558 1.15 24.63 -9.67
N ASP A 559 -0.05 24.32 -9.19
CA ASP A 559 -0.34 23.13 -8.42
C ASP A 559 -0.85 22.05 -9.40
N CYS A 560 0.02 21.09 -9.71
CA CYS A 560 -0.15 20.07 -10.74
C CYS A 560 -0.43 18.71 -10.11
N THR A 561 -1.38 17.93 -10.67
CA THR A 561 -1.82 16.65 -10.09
C THR A 561 -1.51 15.42 -10.93
N GLN A 562 -1.51 15.51 -12.26
CA GLN A 562 -1.36 14.34 -13.14
C GLN A 562 -0.47 14.57 -14.36
N MET A 563 0.14 15.73 -14.48
CA MET A 563 0.92 16.15 -15.67
C MET A 563 0.16 15.87 -16.98
N ASN A 564 -1.00 16.45 -17.07
CA ASN A 564 -1.86 16.40 -18.26
C ASN A 564 -1.86 17.73 -19.02
N ASP A 565 -2.58 17.82 -20.14
CA ASP A 565 -2.66 19.04 -20.97
C ASP A 565 -3.05 20.30 -20.17
N ALA A 566 -3.81 20.16 -19.07
CA ALA A 566 -4.20 21.29 -18.24
C ALA A 566 -3.06 21.76 -17.33
N ASP A 567 -2.25 20.85 -16.81
CA ASP A 567 -1.04 21.16 -16.04
C ASP A 567 -0.01 21.85 -16.94
N GLU A 568 0.23 21.32 -18.15
CA GLU A 568 1.13 21.95 -19.14
C GLU A 568 0.70 23.38 -19.44
N LEU A 569 -0.62 23.61 -19.64
CA LEU A 569 -1.14 24.94 -19.96
C LEU A 569 -0.87 25.95 -18.83
N ILE A 570 -1.00 25.57 -17.55
CA ILE A 570 -0.69 26.47 -16.43
C ILE A 570 0.79 26.84 -16.43
N ILE A 571 1.66 25.87 -16.69
CA ILE A 571 3.11 26.07 -16.76
C ILE A 571 3.47 26.99 -17.93
N GLU A 572 2.88 26.76 -19.13
CA GLU A 572 3.08 27.59 -20.32
C GLU A 572 2.59 29.04 -20.12
N ASP A 573 1.42 29.23 -19.51
CA ASP A 573 0.87 30.56 -19.23
C ASP A 573 1.84 31.37 -18.32
N ALA A 574 2.43 30.73 -17.33
CA ALA A 574 3.42 31.39 -16.45
C ALA A 574 4.70 31.79 -17.19
N LYS A 575 5.18 30.92 -18.09
CA LYS A 575 6.35 31.20 -18.93
C LYS A 575 6.08 32.31 -19.94
N ASP A 576 4.93 32.28 -20.61
CA ASP A 576 4.54 33.30 -21.57
C ASP A 576 4.40 34.68 -20.91
N ALA A 577 3.93 34.73 -19.66
CA ALA A 577 3.88 35.92 -18.84
C ALA A 577 5.28 36.34 -18.29
N GLY A 578 6.32 35.52 -18.50
CA GLY A 578 7.67 35.76 -18.02
C GLY A 578 7.82 35.88 -16.50
N LYS A 579 7.04 35.09 -15.77
CA LYS A 579 7.00 35.09 -14.30
C LYS A 579 7.91 34.01 -13.72
N LYS A 580 8.39 34.23 -12.49
CA LYS A 580 8.99 33.17 -11.70
C LYS A 580 7.93 32.10 -11.40
N LEU A 581 8.31 30.82 -11.55
CA LEU A 581 7.39 29.70 -11.49
C LEU A 581 7.78 28.72 -10.39
N VAL A 582 6.88 28.53 -9.43
CA VAL A 582 6.93 27.46 -8.47
C VAL A 582 5.95 26.36 -8.90
N ILE A 583 6.45 25.18 -9.19
CA ILE A 583 5.61 24.01 -9.47
C ILE A 583 5.44 23.19 -8.18
N VAL A 584 4.22 22.95 -7.81
CA VAL A 584 3.84 22.02 -6.74
C VAL A 584 3.39 20.73 -7.41
N ALA A 585 4.20 19.68 -7.30
CA ALA A 585 3.89 18.35 -7.82
C ALA A 585 3.07 17.60 -6.78
N ASN A 586 1.75 17.74 -6.87
CA ASN A 586 0.83 17.21 -5.86
C ASN A 586 0.46 15.76 -6.22
N ALA A 587 1.00 14.82 -5.49
CA ALA A 587 0.80 13.38 -5.66
C ALA A 587 1.26 12.80 -7.01
N ILE A 588 2.25 13.43 -7.63
CA ILE A 588 2.90 12.93 -8.85
C ILE A 588 4.41 12.97 -8.69
N ASP A 589 5.08 12.11 -9.43
CA ASP A 589 6.54 12.17 -9.55
C ASP A 589 6.92 13.32 -10.50
N PRO A 590 7.71 14.32 -10.07
CA PRO A 590 8.18 15.37 -10.94
C PRO A 590 8.98 14.80 -12.11
N ASP A 591 8.60 15.15 -13.32
CA ASP A 591 9.24 14.70 -14.55
C ASP A 591 10.23 15.72 -15.11
N THR A 592 10.87 15.37 -16.24
CA THR A 592 11.81 16.25 -16.93
C THR A 592 11.18 17.58 -17.33
N TYR A 593 9.90 17.58 -17.78
CA TYR A 593 9.22 18.81 -18.20
C TYR A 593 9.03 19.79 -17.04
N MET A 594 8.60 19.32 -15.87
CA MET A 594 8.46 20.16 -14.67
C MET A 594 9.80 20.75 -14.25
N LEU A 595 10.86 19.93 -14.25
CA LEU A 595 12.19 20.36 -13.80
C LEU A 595 12.88 21.32 -14.79
N GLU A 596 12.60 21.21 -16.08
CA GLU A 596 13.10 22.14 -17.09
C GLU A 596 12.39 23.49 -17.06
N ASN A 597 11.12 23.52 -16.65
CA ASN A 597 10.28 24.70 -16.74
C ASN A 597 10.08 25.44 -15.41
N GLY A 598 10.05 24.75 -14.26
CA GLY A 598 9.94 25.38 -12.94
C GLY A 598 11.24 26.04 -12.48
N ASP A 599 11.17 27.23 -11.87
CA ASP A 599 12.28 27.81 -11.13
C ASP A 599 12.46 27.15 -9.77
N ALA A 600 11.35 26.69 -9.16
CA ALA A 600 11.37 25.78 -8.02
C ALA A 600 10.33 24.67 -8.23
N VAL A 601 10.62 23.46 -7.74
CA VAL A 601 9.72 22.29 -7.79
C VAL A 601 9.68 21.65 -6.41
N LEU A 602 8.47 21.62 -5.84
CA LEU A 602 8.16 21.04 -4.54
C LEU A 602 7.22 19.85 -4.73
N ALA A 603 7.68 18.65 -4.42
CA ALA A 603 6.85 17.44 -4.46
C ALA A 603 6.17 17.20 -3.10
N LEU A 604 4.86 16.98 -3.13
CA LEU A 604 4.05 16.73 -1.93
C LEU A 604 3.68 15.25 -1.86
N THR A 605 4.45 14.46 -1.17
CA THR A 605 4.24 13.00 -1.03
C THR A 605 3.03 12.65 -0.16
N PHE A 606 2.58 13.58 0.69
CA PHE A 606 1.34 13.45 1.47
C PHE A 606 0.07 13.69 0.62
N SER A 607 0.13 13.45 -0.67
CA SER A 607 -0.96 13.79 -1.58
C SER A 607 -1.13 12.70 -2.61
N ARG A 608 -2.37 12.34 -2.92
CA ARG A 608 -2.72 11.51 -4.08
C ARG A 608 -3.72 12.21 -4.98
N PRO A 609 -3.65 12.01 -6.30
CA PRO A 609 -4.72 12.48 -7.19
C PRO A 609 -6.05 11.89 -6.74
N ALA A 610 -7.10 12.70 -6.79
CA ALA A 610 -8.48 12.31 -6.44
C ALA A 610 -9.05 11.18 -7.32
N ASP A 611 -8.21 10.43 -8.00
CA ASP A 611 -8.56 9.64 -9.19
C ASP A 611 -8.72 8.14 -8.96
N HIS A 612 -8.87 7.69 -7.76
CA HIS A 612 -9.56 6.43 -7.60
C HIS A 612 -11.07 6.67 -7.70
N GLY A 613 -11.49 6.95 -8.92
CA GLY A 613 -12.75 7.02 -9.65
C GLY A 613 -14.05 6.61 -8.98
N THR A 614 -14.15 6.75 -7.70
CA THR A 614 -15.35 6.45 -6.95
C THR A 614 -15.73 7.70 -6.20
N GLY A 615 -16.45 8.56 -6.86
CA GLY A 615 -17.03 9.77 -6.33
C GLY A 615 -17.85 9.64 -5.04
N ALA A 616 -17.39 8.90 -4.08
CA ALA A 616 -18.00 8.72 -2.80
C ALA A 616 -16.97 9.01 -1.70
N GLY A 617 -17.11 10.15 -1.11
CA GLY A 617 -16.43 10.58 0.08
C GLY A 617 -15.18 11.40 -0.23
N GLY A 618 -15.33 12.71 -0.22
CA GLY A 618 -14.23 13.66 -0.34
C GLY A 618 -13.31 13.57 0.88
N PHE A 619 -12.38 12.63 0.83
CA PHE A 619 -11.31 12.59 1.79
C PHE A 619 -10.27 13.65 1.45
N ILE A 620 -9.62 14.21 2.46
CA ILE A 620 -8.47 15.07 2.26
C ILE A 620 -7.33 14.15 1.80
N THR A 621 -7.15 14.10 0.51
CA THR A 621 -6.08 13.35 -0.14
C THR A 621 -4.91 14.24 -0.50
N THR A 622 -4.87 15.46 0.05
CA THR A 622 -3.87 16.46 -0.30
C THR A 622 -3.31 17.11 0.95
N THR A 623 -2.08 17.59 0.86
CA THR A 623 -1.48 18.47 1.88
C THR A 623 -2.42 19.63 2.21
N GLU A 624 -2.62 19.90 3.50
CA GLU A 624 -3.49 21.00 3.94
C GLU A 624 -3.02 22.34 3.32
N PRO A 625 -3.94 23.20 2.87
CA PRO A 625 -3.58 24.52 2.32
C PRO A 625 -2.70 25.35 3.23
N ILE A 626 -2.90 25.26 4.54
CA ILE A 626 -2.05 25.97 5.52
C ILE A 626 -0.63 25.40 5.56
N MET A 627 -0.46 24.09 5.36
CA MET A 627 0.86 23.46 5.35
C MET A 627 1.60 23.78 4.07
N LEU A 628 0.95 23.78 2.91
CA LEU A 628 1.55 24.25 1.67
C LEU A 628 2.01 25.72 1.80
N ALA A 629 1.16 26.60 2.35
CA ALA A 629 1.55 27.98 2.56
C ALA A 629 2.75 28.12 3.51
N LYS A 630 2.80 27.37 4.61
CA LYS A 630 3.95 27.36 5.53
C LYS A 630 5.22 26.88 4.84
N LEU A 631 5.15 25.84 4.03
CA LEU A 631 6.29 25.34 3.24
C LEU A 631 6.77 26.41 2.25
N LEU A 632 5.88 27.00 1.46
CA LEU A 632 6.23 27.99 0.45
C LEU A 632 6.86 29.28 1.05
N PHE A 633 6.47 29.65 2.27
CA PHE A 633 6.93 30.88 2.93
C PHE A 633 7.92 30.68 4.08
N GLY A 634 8.39 29.43 4.29
CA GLY A 634 9.44 29.10 5.24
C GLY A 634 9.01 29.08 6.72
N ASP A 635 7.71 29.05 7.01
CA ASP A 635 7.20 28.78 8.36
C ASP A 635 7.21 27.27 8.69
N ALA A 636 7.41 26.42 7.67
CA ALA A 636 7.80 25.01 7.74
C ALA A 636 8.90 24.76 6.70
N GLU A 637 9.76 23.76 6.95
CA GLU A 637 10.84 23.40 6.05
C GLU A 637 10.54 22.06 5.38
N PRO A 638 10.69 21.93 4.04
CA PRO A 638 10.62 20.63 3.39
C PRO A 638 11.84 19.81 3.80
N ALA A 639 11.59 18.66 4.44
CA ALA A 639 12.66 17.81 4.95
C ALA A 639 12.66 16.41 4.33
N GLY A 640 11.72 16.15 3.43
CA GLY A 640 11.52 14.87 2.79
C GLY A 640 12.61 14.49 1.79
N MET A 641 12.68 13.19 1.51
CA MET A 641 13.59 12.64 0.50
C MET A 641 12.82 11.81 -0.53
N VAL A 642 13.40 11.70 -1.73
CA VAL A 642 12.91 10.80 -2.78
C VAL A 642 13.11 9.34 -2.34
N VAL A 643 12.01 8.59 -2.24
CA VAL A 643 12.02 7.19 -1.76
C VAL A 643 12.31 6.16 -2.86
N LYS A 644 12.19 6.56 -4.12
CA LYS A 644 12.58 5.79 -5.30
C LYS A 644 13.19 6.71 -6.35
N GLU A 645 14.06 6.18 -7.19
CA GLU A 645 14.63 6.98 -8.27
C GLU A 645 13.56 7.46 -9.26
N LEU A 646 13.61 8.73 -9.65
CA LEU A 646 12.70 9.27 -10.65
C LEU A 646 13.30 9.08 -12.04
N ALA A 647 12.54 8.47 -12.94
CA ALA A 647 12.91 8.28 -14.33
C ALA A 647 12.90 9.61 -15.11
N ARG A 648 13.73 9.72 -16.16
CA ARG A 648 13.73 10.89 -17.07
C ARG A 648 12.49 10.96 -17.93
N ASP A 649 11.95 9.81 -18.27
CA ASP A 649 10.75 9.69 -19.08
C ASP A 649 9.78 8.76 -18.35
N SER A 650 8.67 9.31 -17.92
CA SER A 650 7.60 8.56 -17.25
C SER A 650 6.98 7.49 -18.15
N ALA A 651 7.18 7.57 -19.47
CA ALA A 651 6.78 6.54 -20.43
C ALA A 651 7.80 5.40 -20.55
N MET A 652 8.99 5.50 -19.93
CA MET A 652 9.94 4.38 -19.85
C MET A 652 9.44 3.39 -18.81
N ASP A 653 8.95 2.25 -19.28
CA ASP A 653 8.68 1.12 -18.40
C ASP A 653 10.00 0.48 -17.89
N ASP A 654 9.92 -0.30 -16.83
CA ASP A 654 11.07 -1.03 -16.26
C ASP A 654 11.82 -1.90 -17.28
N ALA A 655 11.16 -2.33 -18.35
CA ALA A 655 11.77 -3.09 -19.42
C ALA A 655 12.70 -2.22 -20.26
N GLN A 656 12.32 -0.96 -20.53
CA GLN A 656 13.15 0.00 -21.24
C GLN A 656 14.36 0.43 -20.41
N TRP A 657 14.22 0.56 -19.08
CA TRP A 657 15.33 0.76 -18.17
C TRP A 657 16.32 -0.39 -18.20
N LYS A 658 15.85 -1.63 -18.25
CA LYS A 658 16.68 -2.84 -18.36
C LYS A 658 17.36 -2.96 -19.72
N ASP A 659 16.71 -2.55 -20.79
CA ASP A 659 17.31 -2.54 -22.13
C ASP A 659 18.40 -1.47 -22.26
N LEU A 660 18.21 -0.29 -21.67
CA LEU A 660 19.27 0.71 -21.59
C LEU A 660 20.46 0.27 -20.74
N ALA A 661 20.20 -0.50 -19.68
CA ALA A 661 21.24 -1.17 -18.89
C ALA A 661 21.83 -2.39 -19.61
N GLY A 662 21.08 -2.99 -20.55
CA GLY A 662 21.42 -4.22 -21.25
C GLY A 662 22.17 -4.08 -22.57
N ASP A 663 22.20 -2.89 -23.20
CA ASP A 663 23.05 -2.64 -24.40
C ASP A 663 24.53 -2.51 -23.99
N GLN A 664 25.08 -3.64 -23.65
CA GLN A 664 26.34 -3.82 -22.94
C GLN A 664 27.57 -3.82 -23.83
N GLY A 665 27.47 -3.42 -25.10
CA GLY A 665 28.61 -3.53 -26.04
C GLY A 665 29.79 -2.63 -25.70
N ALA A 666 29.88 -1.49 -26.35
CA ALA A 666 31.05 -0.58 -26.26
C ALA A 666 31.04 0.34 -25.03
N ASN A 667 29.87 0.64 -24.47
CA ASN A 667 29.69 1.62 -23.40
C ASN A 667 30.05 1.06 -22.01
N GLN A 668 29.83 -0.24 -21.77
CA GLN A 668 30.20 -0.91 -20.52
C GLN A 668 31.71 -0.79 -20.22
N TRP A 669 32.53 -0.85 -21.23
CA TRP A 669 33.99 -0.75 -21.06
C TRP A 669 34.41 0.65 -20.61
N VAL A 670 33.80 1.69 -21.16
CA VAL A 670 34.06 3.09 -20.76
C VAL A 670 33.57 3.35 -19.33
N ARG A 671 32.38 2.84 -19.01
CA ARG A 671 31.81 2.93 -17.63
C ARG A 671 32.69 2.17 -16.64
N MET A 672 33.09 0.95 -16.93
CA MET A 672 34.02 0.16 -16.11
C MET A 672 35.39 0.83 -15.96
N MET A 673 35.93 1.47 -17.01
CA MET A 673 37.19 2.21 -16.94
C MET A 673 37.07 3.45 -16.06
N LEU A 674 35.97 4.20 -16.17
CA LEU A 674 35.70 5.35 -15.29
C LEU A 674 35.58 4.87 -13.83
N LEU A 675 34.81 3.83 -13.56
CA LEU A 675 34.68 3.24 -12.24
C LEU A 675 36.00 2.70 -11.67
N ALA A 676 36.83 2.09 -12.50
CA ALA A 676 38.15 1.57 -12.07
C ALA A 676 39.16 2.69 -11.75
N THR A 677 38.96 3.91 -12.26
CA THR A 677 39.78 5.09 -11.94
C THR A 677 39.25 5.84 -10.71
N MET A 678 38.03 5.56 -10.29
CA MET A 678 37.41 6.19 -9.13
C MET A 678 37.85 5.45 -7.86
N LYS A 679 38.26 6.17 -6.85
CA LYS A 679 38.42 5.61 -5.52
C LYS A 679 37.04 5.25 -4.99
N THR A 680 36.71 3.96 -4.98
CA THR A 680 35.52 3.47 -4.31
C THR A 680 35.54 3.92 -2.86
N SER A 681 34.48 4.59 -2.40
CA SER A 681 34.26 4.79 -0.97
C SER A 681 34.24 3.41 -0.27
N GLU A 682 34.54 3.37 1.02
CA GLU A 682 34.70 2.13 1.79
C GLU A 682 33.46 1.23 1.84
N ASN A 683 32.31 1.70 1.39
CA ASN A 683 31.09 0.89 1.23
C ASN A 683 30.98 0.41 -0.23
N ASN A 684 31.32 -0.83 -0.43
CA ASN A 684 31.27 -1.57 -1.71
C ASN A 684 29.82 -1.87 -2.21
N THR A 685 28.84 -1.13 -1.84
CA THR A 685 27.55 -1.14 -2.50
C THR A 685 27.68 -0.23 -3.71
N VAL A 686 28.05 -0.82 -4.85
CA VAL A 686 27.75 -0.23 -6.15
C VAL A 686 26.24 -0.11 -6.17
N PRO A 687 25.66 1.10 -6.19
CA PRO A 687 24.23 1.26 -6.38
C PRO A 687 23.84 0.48 -7.63
N ASN A 688 22.69 -0.19 -7.63
CA ASN A 688 22.13 -0.84 -8.84
C ASN A 688 21.84 0.17 -9.98
N ASN A 689 22.22 1.41 -9.81
CA ASN A 689 21.98 2.59 -10.62
C ASN A 689 22.96 2.71 -11.80
N TRP A 690 22.97 1.71 -12.64
CA TRP A 690 23.54 1.83 -13.99
C TRP A 690 22.61 2.65 -14.91
N GLY A 691 21.37 2.94 -14.44
CA GLY A 691 20.46 3.88 -15.07
C GLY A 691 21.00 5.30 -15.05
N ASP A 692 20.29 6.18 -15.72
CA ASP A 692 20.52 7.62 -15.69
C ASP A 692 19.26 8.30 -15.13
N PRO A 693 18.95 8.12 -13.82
CA PRO A 693 17.75 8.69 -13.24
C PRO A 693 17.79 10.23 -13.33
N LEU A 694 16.62 10.81 -13.39
CA LEU A 694 16.44 12.25 -13.32
C LEU A 694 16.78 12.77 -11.91
N VAL A 695 16.27 12.05 -10.91
CA VAL A 695 16.52 12.31 -9.48
C VAL A 695 16.89 11.00 -8.79
N GLN A 696 17.95 11.04 -8.00
CA GLN A 696 18.45 9.86 -7.27
C GLN A 696 17.61 9.57 -6.03
N TYR A 697 17.65 8.31 -5.58
CA TYR A 697 17.16 7.89 -4.28
C TYR A 697 17.76 8.70 -3.13
N GLN A 698 16.98 9.01 -2.09
CA GLN A 698 17.34 9.83 -0.94
C GLN A 698 17.65 11.30 -1.23
N TYR A 699 17.34 11.79 -2.42
CA TYR A 699 17.53 13.19 -2.76
C TYR A 699 16.44 14.06 -2.14
N GLY A 700 16.84 15.22 -1.59
CA GLY A 700 15.93 16.24 -1.07
C GLY A 700 16.70 17.52 -0.67
N MET A 701 16.46 18.60 -1.37
CA MET A 701 17.07 19.91 -1.07
C MET A 701 16.46 20.51 0.20
N LYS A 702 17.25 21.33 0.89
CA LYS A 702 16.80 22.13 2.04
C LYS A 702 17.04 23.62 1.80
N TYR A 703 16.23 24.44 2.44
CA TYR A 703 16.37 25.88 2.31
C TYR A 703 17.75 26.39 2.76
N GLY A 704 18.36 27.22 1.92
CA GLY A 704 19.66 27.84 2.20
C GLY A 704 20.88 26.92 2.09
N GLU A 705 20.72 25.63 1.89
CA GLU A 705 21.82 24.72 1.57
C GLU A 705 22.16 24.79 0.09
N LYS A 706 23.46 24.61 -0.27
CA LYS A 706 23.90 24.76 -1.66
C LYS A 706 24.71 23.58 -2.14
N PRO A 707 24.47 23.13 -3.39
CA PRO A 707 25.35 22.17 -4.04
C PRO A 707 26.68 22.82 -4.44
N GLU A 708 27.72 21.98 -4.57
CA GLU A 708 29.01 22.35 -5.08
C GLU A 708 29.42 21.37 -6.19
N PHE A 709 29.12 21.73 -7.46
CA PHE A 709 29.37 20.86 -8.60
C PHE A 709 30.79 21.02 -9.13
N VAL A 710 31.47 19.88 -9.30
CA VAL A 710 32.85 19.80 -9.85
C VAL A 710 32.85 18.80 -10.99
N TYR A 711 33.30 19.27 -12.16
CA TYR A 711 33.54 18.45 -13.34
C TYR A 711 34.95 17.88 -13.29
N ASP A 712 35.14 16.56 -13.28
CA ASP A 712 36.44 15.93 -13.09
C ASP A 712 37.04 15.36 -14.38
N THR A 713 36.28 14.62 -15.15
CA THR A 713 36.76 13.88 -16.32
C THR A 713 35.79 13.97 -17.49
N LEU A 714 36.27 14.35 -18.68
CA LEU A 714 35.52 14.29 -19.93
C LEU A 714 36.11 13.21 -20.84
N VAL A 715 35.28 12.27 -21.31
CA VAL A 715 35.65 11.20 -22.25
C VAL A 715 34.91 11.41 -23.55
N LEU A 716 35.66 11.45 -24.66
CA LEU A 716 35.14 11.48 -26.03
C LEU A 716 35.53 10.21 -26.77
N PRO A 717 34.84 9.84 -27.88
CA PRO A 717 35.13 8.65 -28.65
C PRO A 717 36.55 8.67 -29.22
N ARG A 718 37.10 7.48 -29.45
CA ARG A 718 38.44 7.30 -29.99
C ARG A 718 38.43 6.31 -31.15
N ALA A 719 39.14 6.67 -32.22
CA ALA A 719 39.46 5.74 -33.29
C ALA A 719 40.90 5.23 -33.15
N THR A 720 41.15 4.01 -33.59
CA THR A 720 42.49 3.39 -33.60
C THR A 720 43.06 3.38 -35.00
N HIS A 721 44.16 4.09 -35.22
CA HIS A 721 44.84 4.13 -36.47
C HIS A 721 46.12 3.27 -36.45
N GLU A 722 46.35 2.55 -37.55
CA GLU A 722 47.59 1.79 -37.77
C GLU A 722 48.68 2.75 -38.28
N VAL A 723 49.76 2.88 -37.54
CA VAL A 723 50.90 3.72 -37.90
C VAL A 723 52.05 2.80 -38.28
N VAL A 724 52.46 2.87 -39.53
CA VAL A 724 53.59 2.13 -40.05
C VAL A 724 54.84 3.02 -40.09
N THR A 725 55.82 2.68 -39.30
CA THR A 725 57.10 3.44 -39.25
C THR A 725 58.18 2.62 -39.88
N GLU A 726 58.90 3.19 -40.84
CA GLU A 726 60.08 2.55 -41.45
C GLU A 726 61.36 3.21 -40.91
N SER A 727 62.23 2.42 -40.36
CA SER A 727 63.52 2.88 -39.84
C SER A 727 64.56 1.79 -40.06
N ASN A 728 65.70 2.16 -40.70
CA ASN A 728 66.82 1.28 -40.92
C ASN A 728 66.51 -0.05 -41.68
N GLY A 729 65.54 0.00 -42.60
CA GLY A 729 65.16 -1.16 -43.41
C GLY A 729 64.28 -2.17 -42.69
N SER A 730 63.73 -1.83 -41.52
CA SER A 730 62.72 -2.60 -40.82
C SER A 730 61.41 -1.78 -40.68
N THR A 731 60.32 -2.48 -40.94
CA THR A 731 58.94 -1.91 -40.79
C THR A 731 58.41 -2.25 -39.42
N ARG A 732 57.93 -1.27 -38.67
CA ARG A 732 57.26 -1.44 -37.41
C ARG A 732 55.82 -0.91 -37.51
N THR A 733 54.86 -1.79 -37.23
CA THR A 733 53.48 -1.39 -37.10
C THR A 733 53.19 -1.11 -35.61
N SER A 734 52.62 0.06 -35.35
CA SER A 734 52.09 0.45 -34.06
C SER A 734 50.66 0.97 -34.25
N TYR A 735 49.91 1.06 -33.17
CA TYR A 735 48.55 1.54 -33.20
C TYR A 735 48.48 2.81 -32.36
N GLU A 736 47.91 3.88 -32.96
CA GLU A 736 47.69 5.17 -32.29
C GLU A 736 46.19 5.37 -32.06
N SER A 737 45.80 5.76 -30.82
CA SER A 737 44.42 6.06 -30.51
C SER A 737 44.21 7.58 -30.55
N VAL A 738 43.34 8.04 -31.44
CA VAL A 738 43.03 9.44 -31.67
C VAL A 738 41.57 9.72 -31.24
N VAL A 739 41.30 10.88 -30.67
CA VAL A 739 39.94 11.33 -30.35
C VAL A 739 39.26 11.76 -31.64
N GLU A 740 38.42 10.91 -32.22
CA GLU A 740 37.92 11.04 -33.60
C GLU A 740 36.54 10.39 -33.74
N THR A 741 35.70 11.00 -34.59
CA THR A 741 34.43 10.43 -35.05
C THR A 741 34.07 10.96 -36.45
N LYS A 742 32.97 10.51 -37.06
CA LYS A 742 32.52 10.95 -38.37
C LYS A 742 31.51 12.08 -38.29
N ALA A 743 31.54 12.95 -39.33
CA ALA A 743 30.61 14.04 -39.53
C ALA A 743 29.16 13.53 -39.56
N GLY A 744 28.24 14.18 -38.87
CA GLY A 744 26.83 13.86 -38.84
C GLY A 744 26.46 12.53 -38.13
N VAL A 745 27.45 11.83 -37.54
CA VAL A 745 27.18 10.57 -36.80
C VAL A 745 27.10 10.89 -35.31
N PRO A 746 25.97 10.60 -34.66
CA PRO A 746 25.86 10.79 -33.21
C PRO A 746 26.89 9.94 -32.45
N PHE A 747 27.44 10.51 -31.40
CA PHE A 747 28.39 9.84 -30.50
C PHE A 747 28.17 10.26 -29.07
N ASN A 748 28.55 9.39 -28.12
CA ASN A 748 28.40 9.68 -26.71
C ASN A 748 29.67 10.33 -26.12
N ALA A 749 29.45 11.42 -25.38
CA ALA A 749 30.43 12.03 -24.48
C ALA A 749 30.08 11.67 -23.06
N TYR A 750 31.06 11.33 -22.24
CA TYR A 750 30.85 11.02 -20.82
C TYR A 750 31.63 12.05 -19.98
N VAL A 751 30.96 12.58 -18.96
CA VAL A 751 31.59 13.44 -17.99
C VAL A 751 31.31 12.93 -16.57
N LEU A 752 32.33 12.97 -15.71
CA LEU A 752 32.21 12.72 -14.29
C LEU A 752 31.90 14.03 -13.57
N LEU A 753 30.74 14.05 -12.91
CA LEU A 753 30.25 15.19 -12.14
C LEU A 753 30.16 14.78 -10.67
N TRP A 754 30.83 15.57 -9.79
CA TRP A 754 30.74 15.46 -8.35
C TRP A 754 29.86 16.58 -7.79
N ASN A 755 29.15 16.27 -6.71
CA ASN A 755 28.52 17.26 -5.85
C ASN A 755 29.15 17.19 -4.45
N ASN A 756 30.05 18.14 -4.15
CA ASN A 756 30.71 18.18 -2.84
C ASN A 756 29.93 18.99 -1.78
N GLY A 757 28.82 19.59 -2.19
CA GLY A 757 27.93 20.37 -1.31
C GLY A 757 26.74 19.59 -0.79
N ALA A 758 25.62 20.27 -0.60
CA ALA A 758 24.32 19.66 -0.30
C ALA A 758 23.65 19.13 -1.58
N ASP A 759 22.53 18.43 -1.43
CA ASP A 759 21.69 17.97 -2.55
C ASP A 759 21.39 19.15 -3.50
N GLY A 760 21.45 18.89 -4.79
CA GLY A 760 21.23 19.96 -5.73
C GLY A 760 21.02 19.51 -7.16
N MET A 761 20.35 20.34 -7.93
CA MET A 761 20.08 20.14 -9.34
C MET A 761 20.96 20.99 -10.21
N THR A 762 21.38 20.47 -11.37
CA THR A 762 22.19 21.20 -12.35
C THR A 762 21.80 20.82 -13.76
N THR A 763 22.01 21.77 -14.70
CA THR A 763 21.95 21.48 -16.13
C THR A 763 23.37 21.37 -16.67
N VAL A 764 23.76 20.14 -17.01
CA VAL A 764 25.05 19.87 -17.68
C VAL A 764 24.93 20.24 -19.16
N GLN A 765 25.76 21.13 -19.65
CA GLN A 765 25.76 21.56 -21.05
C GLN A 765 27.06 21.13 -21.74
N ALA A 766 26.94 20.59 -22.95
CA ALA A 766 28.02 20.36 -23.85
C ALA A 766 28.03 21.44 -24.97
N THR A 767 29.16 22.09 -25.15
CA THR A 767 29.31 23.05 -26.26
C THR A 767 30.35 22.55 -27.26
N CYS A 768 30.16 22.89 -28.52
CA CYS A 768 31.11 22.71 -29.59
C CYS A 768 31.51 24.08 -30.12
N ASP A 769 32.81 24.43 -30.04
CA ASP A 769 33.35 25.73 -30.43
C ASP A 769 32.61 26.94 -29.82
N GLY A 770 32.01 26.71 -28.63
CA GLY A 770 31.28 27.72 -27.87
C GLY A 770 29.76 27.74 -28.06
N GLU A 771 29.24 26.97 -28.99
CA GLU A 771 27.79 26.80 -29.19
C GLU A 771 27.26 25.56 -28.44
N VAL A 772 26.11 25.66 -27.75
CA VAL A 772 25.51 24.57 -27.04
C VAL A 772 24.95 23.54 -28.05
N ILE A 773 25.44 22.31 -27.99
CA ILE A 773 25.01 21.20 -28.85
C ILE A 773 24.24 20.10 -28.10
N ALA A 774 24.30 20.08 -26.79
CA ALA A 774 23.47 19.19 -25.94
C ALA A 774 23.39 19.76 -24.52
N GLN A 775 22.30 19.44 -23.85
CA GLN A 775 22.13 19.72 -22.42
C GLN A 775 21.34 18.61 -21.71
N LYS A 776 21.59 18.49 -20.44
CA LYS A 776 20.94 17.47 -19.60
C LYS A 776 20.76 17.97 -18.17
N ILE A 777 19.50 18.02 -17.71
CA ILE A 777 19.17 18.34 -16.33
C ILE A 777 19.28 17.10 -15.46
N MET A 778 19.78 17.23 -14.24
CA MET A 778 19.87 16.14 -13.28
C MET A 778 20.02 16.63 -11.85
N ALA A 779 19.50 15.84 -10.92
CA ALA A 779 19.77 15.96 -9.50
C ALA A 779 20.98 15.10 -9.10
N VAL A 780 21.76 15.59 -8.15
CA VAL A 780 22.91 14.87 -7.59
C VAL A 780 22.90 15.05 -6.08
N ASN A 781 22.87 13.94 -5.34
CA ASN A 781 22.95 13.97 -3.89
C ASN A 781 24.24 14.60 -3.38
N GLY A 782 24.17 15.25 -2.23
CA GLY A 782 25.33 15.84 -1.58
C GLY A 782 26.38 14.78 -1.21
N GLY A 783 27.64 15.06 -1.56
CA GLY A 783 28.74 14.13 -1.35
C GLY A 783 28.80 12.97 -2.35
N ASP A 784 27.93 12.94 -3.37
CA ASP A 784 27.86 11.88 -4.37
C ASP A 784 28.37 12.34 -5.75
N TRP A 785 28.35 11.46 -6.73
CA TRP A 785 28.83 11.69 -8.09
C TRP A 785 27.95 11.02 -9.14
N ARG A 786 28.02 11.54 -10.38
CA ARG A 786 27.29 10.97 -11.52
C ARG A 786 28.21 10.86 -12.73
N VAL A 787 28.04 9.78 -13.51
CA VAL A 787 28.54 9.74 -14.89
C VAL A 787 27.44 10.25 -15.80
N VAL A 788 27.66 11.43 -16.37
CA VAL A 788 26.72 12.06 -17.28
C VAL A 788 27.04 11.60 -18.69
N GLU A 789 26.12 10.89 -19.31
CA GLU A 789 26.18 10.51 -20.73
C GLU A 789 25.39 11.52 -21.56
N MET A 790 25.99 12.05 -22.59
CA MET A 790 25.41 13.02 -23.51
C MET A 790 25.63 12.60 -24.93
N THR A 791 24.57 12.51 -25.74
CA THR A 791 24.69 12.24 -27.17
C THR A 791 24.91 13.55 -27.92
N LEU A 792 26.04 13.63 -28.62
CA LEU A 792 26.48 14.80 -29.40
C LEU A 792 26.49 14.47 -30.88
N THR A 793 26.22 15.47 -31.71
CA THR A 793 26.40 15.40 -33.17
C THR A 793 27.14 16.64 -33.67
N ILE A 794 28.17 16.44 -34.49
CA ILE A 794 28.94 17.52 -35.12
C ILE A 794 28.94 17.22 -36.63
N ASP A 795 28.41 18.13 -37.43
CA ASP A 795 28.21 17.93 -38.86
C ASP A 795 29.40 18.37 -39.73
N GLU A 796 30.18 19.29 -39.24
CA GLU A 796 31.28 19.85 -40.01
C GLU A 796 32.58 19.06 -39.79
N PRO A 797 33.25 18.56 -40.87
CA PRO A 797 34.57 17.96 -40.75
C PRO A 797 35.63 18.97 -40.31
N GLY A 798 36.54 18.55 -39.42
CA GLY A 798 37.60 19.40 -38.91
C GLY A 798 38.02 19.10 -37.48
N GLU A 799 38.85 19.95 -36.91
CA GLU A 799 39.16 19.93 -35.49
C GLU A 799 38.17 20.84 -34.77
N HIS A 800 37.48 20.30 -33.76
CA HIS A 800 36.48 20.95 -32.94
C HIS A 800 36.84 20.89 -31.48
N VAL A 801 36.41 21.88 -30.72
CA VAL A 801 36.61 21.92 -29.27
C VAL A 801 35.29 21.66 -28.55
N VAL A 802 35.21 20.52 -27.88
CA VAL A 802 34.07 20.19 -27.05
C VAL A 802 34.36 20.59 -25.60
N THR A 803 33.44 21.34 -24.99
CA THR A 803 33.55 21.79 -23.61
C THR A 803 32.33 21.32 -22.82
N VAL A 804 32.55 20.77 -21.60
CA VAL A 804 31.49 20.41 -20.65
C VAL A 804 31.93 20.92 -19.26
N GLY A 805 31.16 21.84 -18.67
CA GLY A 805 31.59 22.57 -17.49
C GLY A 805 32.87 23.38 -17.77
N ASP A 806 33.92 23.13 -17.01
CA ASP A 806 35.26 23.69 -17.18
C ASP A 806 36.24 22.77 -17.95
N LEU A 807 35.79 21.59 -18.34
CA LEU A 807 36.58 20.59 -19.07
C LEU A 807 36.51 20.81 -20.57
N THR A 808 37.67 20.83 -21.24
CA THR A 808 37.78 21.06 -22.67
C THR A 808 38.59 19.93 -23.32
N LYS A 809 38.10 19.41 -24.46
CA LYS A 809 38.83 18.45 -25.31
C LYS A 809 38.66 18.73 -26.79
N THR A 810 39.75 18.56 -27.54
CA THR A 810 39.69 18.57 -28.99
C THR A 810 39.26 17.22 -29.54
N ILE A 811 38.41 17.21 -30.55
CA ILE A 811 37.96 16.04 -31.32
C ILE A 811 38.15 16.31 -32.80
N THR A 812 38.63 15.31 -33.56
CA THR A 812 38.70 15.35 -35.00
C THR A 812 37.44 14.77 -35.61
N ILE A 813 36.74 15.51 -36.43
CA ILE A 813 35.60 15.07 -37.22
C ILE A 813 36.07 14.74 -38.62
N VAL A 814 35.99 13.45 -38.98
CA VAL A 814 36.37 13.00 -40.35
C VAL A 814 35.14 12.93 -41.26
N GLU A 815 35.32 12.96 -42.61
CA GLU A 815 34.24 12.89 -43.61
C GLU A 815 33.40 11.60 -43.55
#